data_c7913d5952c15bbd86ef5387548858d6
#
_entry.id   c7913d5952c15bbd86ef5387548858d6
#
_cell.length_a   1.000
_cell.length_b   1.000
_cell.length_c   1.000
_cell.angle_alpha   90.00
_cell.angle_beta   90.00
_cell.angle_gamma   90.00
#
_symmetry.space_group_name_H-M   'P 1'
#
loop_
_entity.id
_entity.type
_entity.pdbx_description
1 polymer ?
#
loop_
_entity_poly.entity_id
_entity_poly.type
_entity_poly.pdbx_seq_one_letter_code
_entity_poly.pdbx_strand_id
1 'polypeptide(L)'
;MTIKATRKSWFDTDAQATTSATSSTWYASAPTDHYSTSQAAVQLTRSGLSWNGYQVYNKPVALTFSFLDSTTTASPRGDKGIVAFNSAQQAAAMQSLQAWSDLANIKFTQVASGGRLTFANYTQFSNGQPANDQAYAYLPSTSKAGGSMWFDYNISNIRSPDKYEYGRQTITHELGHALGLSHPGDYNSGTGVISYSASATYVEDSRQYSLMSYWSETNTGAKFNGHYAVAPLLHDIAAIQRLYGANMTTRTGNTVYGFDSNSGRDYYSASSSSDVLIFSVWDAGGNDTLNFSRYGQNQLINLNAQTFSNVGGLIGNVSIALGAVIENAIAGAGNDSVIGNAVANLLRGNAGSDRLYGNDGNDALYGDDGNDLLYGGNGDDMLTGGNGIDTLNGDGGNDRIWGSEGDDLLYGGSGNDTLNGENGNDRLWGGEGVDILYGGNGNDTLYGENGNDRLYGGENDDLLYGGNGNDTLYGENGNDRLYGGENDDLLYGGNGNDTLYGENGNDRLWGGEGADALYGGSGNDILYGENGNDRLEGGAGIDRLYGGGGADKLYGGDGNDLFIFTRASDSLPALRDLIGDFASGRDKIDLSALDSAAHPLHFTSKFTGKLGEMQMLWDVNTHLTHLSLNLTGDSRPDMTIDIAAHPNMRIDFIV
;
A
#
# COMPACT_ATOMS: atom_id res chain seq x y z
N MET A 1 1.19 31.95 4.81
CA MET A 1 -0.25 31.79 5.20
C MET A 1 -0.45 30.35 5.63
N THR A 2 -0.32 30.09 6.91
CA THR A 2 -0.16 28.75 7.51
C THR A 2 -1.49 28.00 7.47
N ILE A 3 -1.59 26.93 6.71
CA ILE A 3 -2.74 26.01 6.75
C ILE A 3 -2.35 24.82 7.64
N LYS A 4 -2.85 24.84 8.87
CA LYS A 4 -2.77 23.67 9.77
C LYS A 4 -3.78 22.62 9.30
N ALA A 5 -3.30 21.50 8.80
CA ALA A 5 -4.10 20.31 8.60
C ALA A 5 -4.34 19.64 9.97
N THR A 6 -5.56 19.69 10.44
CA THR A 6 -6.00 18.94 11.62
C THR A 6 -6.35 17.52 11.20
N ARG A 7 -5.60 16.54 11.71
CA ARG A 7 -5.94 15.11 11.63
C ARG A 7 -7.39 14.89 12.08
N LYS A 8 -8.22 14.38 11.20
CA LYS A 8 -9.51 13.75 11.54
C LYS A 8 -9.38 12.27 11.21
N SER A 9 -9.36 11.44 12.24
CA SER A 9 -9.48 10.00 12.13
C SER A 9 -10.82 9.63 11.46
N TRP A 10 -10.75 8.88 10.37
CA TRP A 10 -11.92 8.37 9.63
C TRP A 10 -12.30 6.97 10.12
N PHE A 11 -12.72 6.87 11.37
CA PHE A 11 -13.47 5.72 11.87
C PHE A 11 -14.62 6.27 12.70
N ASP A 12 -15.74 6.56 12.04
CA ASP A 12 -17.09 6.62 12.58
C ASP A 12 -18.05 7.09 11.48
N THR A 13 -18.76 6.17 10.86
CA THR A 13 -20.02 6.47 10.19
C THR A 13 -21.03 5.37 10.53
N ASP A 14 -21.67 5.52 11.68
CA ASP A 14 -22.97 4.91 11.93
C ASP A 14 -23.99 5.54 10.97
N ALA A 15 -24.48 4.76 10.02
CA ALA A 15 -25.64 5.12 9.23
C ALA A 15 -26.90 4.70 10.02
N GLN A 16 -27.46 5.64 10.76
CA GLN A 16 -28.82 5.51 11.30
C GLN A 16 -29.86 5.58 10.18
N ALA A 17 -30.52 4.46 9.91
CA ALA A 17 -31.74 4.44 9.14
C ALA A 17 -32.94 4.72 10.04
N THR A 18 -33.51 5.92 9.94
CA THR A 18 -34.79 6.24 10.57
C THR A 18 -35.95 5.71 9.72
N THR A 19 -36.70 4.75 10.24
CA THR A 19 -38.06 4.49 9.76
C THR A 19 -39.01 4.45 10.95
N SER A 20 -39.92 5.40 10.98
CA SER A 20 -41.08 5.41 11.85
C SER A 20 -42.14 4.47 11.31
N ALA A 21 -42.55 3.47 12.09
CA ALA A 21 -43.85 2.82 11.91
C ALA A 21 -44.39 2.36 13.25
N THR A 22 -45.52 2.92 13.60
CA THR A 22 -46.34 2.53 14.75
C THR A 22 -47.17 1.30 14.42
N SER A 23 -46.92 0.17 15.08
CA SER A 23 -47.95 -0.83 15.43
C SER A 23 -47.45 -1.75 16.53
N SER A 24 -48.17 -1.80 17.62
CA SER A 24 -47.89 -2.62 18.80
C SER A 24 -48.23 -4.07 18.53
N THR A 25 -47.24 -4.85 18.13
CA THR A 25 -47.21 -6.31 18.32
C THR A 25 -45.88 -6.64 18.99
N TRP A 26 -45.94 -7.40 20.09
CA TRP A 26 -44.77 -7.85 20.83
C TRP A 26 -43.96 -8.78 19.93
N TYR A 27 -43.03 -8.25 19.12
CA TYR A 27 -41.96 -9.03 18.50
C TYR A 27 -40.80 -9.07 19.50
N ALA A 28 -40.29 -10.26 19.75
CA ALA A 28 -39.02 -10.41 20.43
C ALA A 28 -38.00 -9.55 19.65
N SER A 29 -37.30 -8.66 20.33
CA SER A 29 -36.25 -7.83 19.68
C SER A 29 -35.13 -8.75 19.21
N ALA A 30 -34.52 -8.41 18.05
CA ALA A 30 -33.31 -9.09 17.60
C ALA A 30 -32.25 -9.06 18.71
N PRO A 31 -31.33 -10.05 18.77
CA PRO A 31 -30.27 -10.06 19.77
C PRO A 31 -29.45 -8.75 19.64
N THR A 32 -29.08 -8.18 20.79
CA THR A 32 -28.28 -6.93 20.87
C THR A 32 -26.86 -7.19 21.34
N ASP A 33 -26.61 -8.37 21.92
CA ASP A 33 -25.32 -8.73 22.46
C ASP A 33 -24.39 -9.19 21.34
N HIS A 34 -23.23 -8.56 21.24
CA HIS A 34 -22.15 -8.95 20.35
C HIS A 34 -21.18 -9.89 21.09
N TYR A 35 -20.85 -11.00 20.47
CA TYR A 35 -19.86 -11.94 21.01
C TYR A 35 -18.56 -11.86 20.20
N SER A 36 -17.45 -11.69 20.91
CA SER A 36 -16.13 -11.95 20.33
C SER A 36 -16.02 -13.44 19.94
N THR A 37 -15.09 -13.75 19.04
CA THR A 37 -14.81 -15.13 18.64
C THR A 37 -14.54 -16.04 19.84
N SER A 38 -13.88 -15.55 20.88
CA SER A 38 -13.62 -16.30 22.12
C SER A 38 -14.90 -16.55 22.92
N GLN A 39 -15.80 -15.57 23.01
CA GLN A 39 -17.10 -15.74 23.70
C GLN A 39 -18.00 -16.74 22.95
N ALA A 40 -18.03 -16.63 21.61
CA ALA A 40 -18.75 -17.57 20.77
C ALA A 40 -18.21 -19.01 20.90
N ALA A 41 -16.89 -19.17 20.99
CA ALA A 41 -16.28 -20.48 21.26
C ALA A 41 -16.70 -21.08 22.59
N VAL A 42 -16.83 -20.27 23.65
CA VAL A 42 -17.38 -20.71 24.95
C VAL A 42 -18.84 -21.14 24.80
N GLN A 43 -19.65 -20.37 24.08
CA GLN A 43 -21.06 -20.66 23.83
C GLN A 43 -21.25 -21.96 23.03
N LEU A 44 -20.47 -22.17 21.96
CA LEU A 44 -20.51 -23.40 21.18
C LEU A 44 -20.04 -24.63 21.95
N THR A 45 -19.25 -24.48 23.00
CA THR A 45 -18.74 -25.56 23.85
C THR A 45 -19.42 -25.62 25.23
N ARG A 46 -20.57 -24.96 25.40
CA ARG A 46 -21.27 -24.85 26.69
C ARG A 46 -21.76 -26.18 27.28
N SER A 47 -21.94 -27.19 26.44
CA SER A 47 -22.24 -28.54 26.94
C SER A 47 -21.14 -29.11 27.86
N GLY A 48 -19.92 -28.60 27.73
CA GLY A 48 -18.74 -29.10 28.43
C GLY A 48 -18.31 -30.52 27.99
N LEU A 49 -18.98 -31.11 27.01
CA LEU A 49 -18.70 -32.47 26.55
C LEU A 49 -17.56 -32.48 25.49
N SER A 50 -16.59 -33.34 25.72
CA SER A 50 -15.57 -33.69 24.74
C SER A 50 -15.21 -35.18 24.85
N TRP A 51 -14.49 -35.69 23.87
CA TRP A 51 -13.98 -37.07 23.93
C TRP A 51 -12.91 -37.29 25.00
N ASN A 52 -12.37 -36.22 25.57
CA ASN A 52 -11.45 -36.24 26.70
C ASN A 52 -12.16 -36.21 28.07
N GLY A 53 -13.47 -36.02 28.09
CA GLY A 53 -14.30 -35.93 29.30
C GLY A 53 -15.04 -34.60 29.44
N TYR A 54 -15.79 -34.49 30.54
CA TYR A 54 -16.58 -33.30 30.86
C TYR A 54 -15.67 -32.14 31.30
N GLN A 55 -15.81 -30.98 30.68
CA GLN A 55 -15.03 -29.76 30.95
C GLN A 55 -13.49 -29.95 30.81
N VAL A 56 -13.06 -30.86 29.95
CA VAL A 56 -11.65 -31.04 29.61
C VAL A 56 -11.38 -30.33 28.30
N TYR A 57 -10.53 -29.29 28.35
CA TYR A 57 -10.22 -28.41 27.24
C TYR A 57 -8.75 -28.48 26.83
N ASN A 58 -8.46 -28.02 25.61
CA ASN A 58 -7.11 -27.92 25.04
C ASN A 58 -6.31 -29.22 25.13
N LYS A 59 -6.96 -30.39 24.82
CA LYS A 59 -6.31 -31.69 24.94
C LYS A 59 -6.50 -32.52 23.66
N PRO A 60 -5.41 -32.99 23.03
CA PRO A 60 -5.47 -33.80 21.82
C PRO A 60 -6.29 -35.08 22.00
N VAL A 61 -6.87 -35.56 20.88
CA VAL A 61 -7.66 -36.80 20.90
C VAL A 61 -7.42 -37.64 19.63
N ALA A 62 -7.45 -38.97 19.79
CA ALA A 62 -7.48 -39.94 18.70
C ALA A 62 -8.81 -40.66 18.67
N LEU A 63 -9.50 -40.61 17.54
CA LEU A 63 -10.86 -41.17 17.37
C LEU A 63 -10.88 -42.17 16.22
N THR A 64 -11.57 -43.30 16.43
CA THR A 64 -11.89 -44.20 15.33
C THR A 64 -13.25 -43.87 14.73
N PHE A 65 -13.42 -44.07 13.42
CA PHE A 65 -14.71 -43.91 12.78
C PHE A 65 -15.03 -45.10 11.86
N SER A 66 -16.34 -45.35 11.64
CA SER A 66 -16.80 -46.36 10.68
C SER A 66 -18.11 -45.93 10.01
N PHE A 67 -18.34 -46.45 8.83
CA PHE A 67 -19.63 -46.35 8.15
C PHE A 67 -20.44 -47.61 8.53
N LEU A 68 -21.68 -47.37 9.02
CA LEU A 68 -22.57 -48.48 9.38
C LEU A 68 -23.12 -49.12 8.12
N ASP A 69 -23.27 -50.41 8.15
CA ASP A 69 -23.85 -51.21 7.07
C ASP A 69 -25.33 -51.58 7.35
N SER A 70 -25.93 -52.28 6.40
CA SER A 70 -27.33 -52.72 6.45
C SER A 70 -27.61 -53.76 7.56
N THR A 71 -26.62 -54.24 8.30
CA THR A 71 -26.83 -55.15 9.44
C THR A 71 -27.33 -54.41 10.69
N THR A 72 -27.19 -53.10 10.72
CA THR A 72 -27.79 -52.23 11.75
C THR A 72 -29.28 -52.12 11.51
N THR A 73 -30.11 -52.50 12.49
CA THR A 73 -31.56 -52.59 12.31
C THR A 73 -32.34 -51.32 12.64
N ALA A 74 -31.80 -50.50 13.52
CA ALA A 74 -32.41 -49.22 13.91
C ALA A 74 -31.37 -48.25 14.47
N SER A 75 -31.68 -46.94 14.38
CA SER A 75 -30.92 -45.89 15.05
C SER A 75 -31.14 -45.92 16.58
N PRO A 76 -30.33 -45.21 17.40
CA PRO A 76 -30.59 -45.07 18.84
C PRO A 76 -31.96 -44.44 19.16
N ARG A 77 -32.51 -43.61 18.26
CA ARG A 77 -33.85 -43.00 18.32
C ARG A 77 -34.96 -43.97 17.90
N GLY A 78 -34.57 -45.13 17.35
CA GLY A 78 -35.49 -46.15 16.85
C GLY A 78 -35.87 -45.99 15.38
N ASP A 79 -35.22 -45.10 14.61
CA ASP A 79 -35.47 -44.93 13.18
C ASP A 79 -35.06 -46.19 12.41
N LYS A 80 -35.76 -46.46 11.30
CA LYS A 80 -35.70 -47.71 10.56
C LYS A 80 -35.27 -47.46 9.10
N GLY A 81 -35.13 -48.56 8.37
CA GLY A 81 -34.72 -48.51 6.99
C GLY A 81 -33.29 -48.01 6.82
N ILE A 82 -32.39 -48.61 7.58
CA ILE A 82 -30.99 -48.22 7.61
C ILE A 82 -30.33 -48.54 6.25
N VAL A 83 -29.65 -47.54 5.68
CA VAL A 83 -28.94 -47.62 4.40
C VAL A 83 -27.48 -47.20 4.62
N ALA A 84 -26.57 -47.97 4.05
CA ALA A 84 -25.16 -47.65 4.12
C ALA A 84 -24.85 -46.33 3.38
N PHE A 85 -23.82 -45.62 3.81
CA PHE A 85 -23.29 -44.48 3.08
C PHE A 85 -22.80 -44.92 1.70
N ASN A 86 -23.26 -44.25 0.65
CA ASN A 86 -22.75 -44.44 -0.71
C ASN A 86 -21.35 -43.80 -0.89
N SER A 87 -20.71 -44.04 -2.01
CA SER A 87 -19.33 -43.54 -2.27
C SER A 87 -19.22 -42.01 -2.23
N ALA A 88 -20.21 -41.27 -2.71
CA ALA A 88 -20.22 -39.81 -2.66
C ALA A 88 -20.33 -39.29 -1.20
N GLN A 89 -21.23 -39.89 -0.40
CA GLN A 89 -21.35 -39.57 0.99
C GLN A 89 -20.07 -39.91 1.80
N GLN A 90 -19.45 -41.07 1.53
CA GLN A 90 -18.19 -41.43 2.17
C GLN A 90 -17.08 -40.43 1.81
N ALA A 91 -16.96 -40.03 0.54
CA ALA A 91 -15.99 -39.01 0.12
C ALA A 91 -16.21 -37.67 0.84
N ALA A 92 -17.45 -37.19 0.92
CA ALA A 92 -17.79 -35.96 1.63
C ALA A 92 -17.51 -36.06 3.13
N ALA A 93 -17.81 -37.22 3.78
CA ALA A 93 -17.48 -37.43 5.18
C ALA A 93 -15.96 -37.42 5.44
N MET A 94 -15.17 -38.04 4.55
CA MET A 94 -13.70 -37.98 4.63
C MET A 94 -13.16 -36.56 4.53
N GLN A 95 -13.71 -35.75 3.62
CA GLN A 95 -13.33 -34.34 3.49
C GLN A 95 -13.75 -33.53 4.73
N SER A 96 -14.91 -33.82 5.33
CA SER A 96 -15.37 -33.18 6.58
C SER A 96 -14.48 -33.56 7.78
N LEU A 97 -14.12 -34.84 7.92
CA LEU A 97 -13.17 -35.31 8.95
C LEU A 97 -11.81 -34.59 8.79
N GLN A 98 -11.32 -34.47 7.56
CA GLN A 98 -10.08 -33.78 7.28
C GLN A 98 -10.17 -32.29 7.62
N ALA A 99 -11.30 -31.62 7.29
CA ALA A 99 -11.49 -30.21 7.61
C ALA A 99 -11.40 -29.96 9.13
N TRP A 100 -12.02 -30.80 9.96
CA TRP A 100 -11.92 -30.67 11.42
C TRP A 100 -10.53 -31.00 11.97
N SER A 101 -9.83 -32.02 11.42
CA SER A 101 -8.48 -32.38 11.86
C SER A 101 -7.41 -31.37 11.47
N ASP A 102 -7.64 -30.62 10.41
CA ASP A 102 -6.74 -29.52 10.02
C ASP A 102 -6.72 -28.40 11.09
N LEU A 103 -7.82 -28.19 11.78
CA LEU A 103 -8.01 -27.06 12.69
C LEU A 103 -7.53 -27.34 14.11
N ALA A 104 -7.69 -28.60 14.57
CA ALA A 104 -7.42 -28.96 15.94
C ALA A 104 -6.69 -30.31 16.04
N ASN A 105 -6.11 -30.59 17.20
CA ASN A 105 -5.34 -31.81 17.46
C ASN A 105 -6.24 -33.04 17.58
N ILE A 106 -6.92 -33.38 16.47
CA ILE A 106 -7.80 -34.54 16.36
C ILE A 106 -7.25 -35.50 15.29
N LYS A 107 -6.97 -36.74 15.66
CA LYS A 107 -6.57 -37.79 14.72
C LYS A 107 -7.71 -38.75 14.47
N PHE A 108 -8.17 -38.87 13.23
CA PHE A 108 -9.17 -39.82 12.79
C PHE A 108 -8.54 -41.08 12.20
N THR A 109 -9.08 -42.26 12.55
CA THR A 109 -8.64 -43.55 11.99
C THR A 109 -9.88 -44.34 11.58
N GLN A 110 -9.99 -44.71 10.32
CA GLN A 110 -11.10 -45.57 9.86
C GLN A 110 -10.90 -47.00 10.34
N VAL A 111 -12.01 -47.60 10.82
CA VAL A 111 -12.09 -49.02 11.19
C VAL A 111 -13.27 -49.66 10.45
N ALA A 112 -13.23 -50.98 10.26
CA ALA A 112 -14.25 -51.67 9.49
C ALA A 112 -15.66 -51.61 10.20
N SER A 113 -15.67 -51.63 11.54
CA SER A 113 -16.88 -51.52 12.35
C SER A 113 -16.56 -51.07 13.76
N GLY A 114 -17.55 -50.58 14.50
CA GLY A 114 -17.39 -50.23 15.91
C GLY A 114 -16.55 -48.99 16.16
N GLY A 115 -16.44 -48.09 15.19
CA GLY A 115 -15.80 -46.78 15.36
C GLY A 115 -16.49 -45.97 16.46
N ARG A 116 -15.73 -45.10 17.15
CA ARG A 116 -16.26 -44.12 18.11
C ARG A 116 -17.23 -43.15 17.46
N LEU A 117 -16.91 -42.74 16.22
CA LEU A 117 -17.81 -41.97 15.37
C LEU A 117 -18.41 -42.92 14.32
N THR A 118 -19.73 -42.83 14.13
CA THR A 118 -20.41 -43.69 13.16
C THR A 118 -21.32 -42.87 12.24
N PHE A 119 -21.31 -43.18 10.96
CA PHE A 119 -22.13 -42.55 9.92
C PHE A 119 -23.13 -43.55 9.37
N ALA A 120 -24.42 -43.20 9.32
CA ALA A 120 -25.46 -44.04 8.74
C ALA A 120 -26.58 -43.19 8.15
N ASN A 121 -27.29 -43.78 7.18
CA ASN A 121 -28.56 -43.26 6.70
C ASN A 121 -29.74 -43.99 7.29
N TYR A 122 -30.89 -43.33 7.33
CA TYR A 122 -32.20 -43.93 7.63
C TYR A 122 -33.25 -43.42 6.62
N THR A 123 -34.37 -44.12 6.50
CA THR A 123 -35.43 -43.74 5.56
C THR A 123 -36.79 -43.58 6.22
N GLN A 124 -36.96 -44.05 7.47
CA GLN A 124 -38.19 -44.01 8.21
C GLN A 124 -37.96 -43.65 9.68
N PHE A 125 -38.88 -42.89 10.25
CA PHE A 125 -38.95 -42.69 11.71
C PHE A 125 -39.31 -43.96 12.44
N SER A 126 -39.14 -43.95 13.77
CA SER A 126 -39.49 -45.06 14.65
C SER A 126 -40.96 -45.52 14.52
N ASN A 127 -41.86 -44.60 14.22
CA ASN A 127 -43.28 -44.87 13.96
C ASN A 127 -43.59 -45.47 12.57
N GLY A 128 -42.58 -45.67 11.73
CA GLY A 128 -42.70 -46.21 10.39
C GLY A 128 -43.11 -45.24 9.30
N GLN A 129 -43.28 -43.95 9.63
CA GLN A 129 -43.49 -42.91 8.61
C GLN A 129 -42.19 -42.61 7.87
N PRO A 130 -42.22 -42.20 6.59
CA PRO A 130 -41.06 -41.72 5.87
C PRO A 130 -40.37 -40.61 6.66
N ALA A 131 -39.03 -40.63 6.74
CA ALA A 131 -38.25 -39.56 7.29
C ALA A 131 -38.39 -38.28 6.46
N ASN A 132 -38.36 -37.14 7.11
CA ASN A 132 -38.43 -35.81 6.50
C ASN A 132 -37.65 -34.75 7.31
N ASP A 133 -36.79 -35.17 8.23
CA ASP A 133 -35.78 -34.33 8.87
C ASP A 133 -34.43 -34.45 8.14
N GLN A 134 -33.52 -33.50 8.28
CA GLN A 134 -32.26 -33.49 7.55
C GLN A 134 -31.26 -34.52 8.05
N ALA A 135 -30.93 -34.42 9.34
CA ALA A 135 -29.96 -35.25 10.02
C ALA A 135 -30.00 -34.99 11.53
N TYR A 136 -29.31 -35.82 12.30
CA TYR A 136 -29.02 -35.58 13.71
C TYR A 136 -27.77 -36.31 14.17
N ALA A 137 -27.12 -35.82 15.21
CA ALA A 137 -25.97 -36.44 15.84
C ALA A 137 -26.11 -36.50 17.38
N TYR A 138 -25.34 -37.39 17.97
CA TYR A 138 -25.20 -37.47 19.43
C TYR A 138 -23.85 -36.93 19.86
N LEU A 139 -23.88 -36.04 20.85
CA LEU A 139 -22.68 -35.49 21.49
C LEU A 139 -21.76 -36.59 22.06
N PRO A 140 -20.48 -36.32 22.32
CA PRO A 140 -19.55 -37.26 22.93
C PRO A 140 -20.10 -37.86 24.19
N SER A 141 -20.13 -39.17 24.27
CA SER A 141 -20.52 -39.92 25.49
C SER A 141 -19.97 -41.33 25.46
N THR A 142 -20.01 -42.03 26.62
CA THR A 142 -19.63 -43.43 26.72
C THR A 142 -20.72 -44.39 26.27
N SER A 143 -21.94 -43.89 25.99
CA SER A 143 -23.04 -44.70 25.48
C SER A 143 -22.79 -45.14 24.03
N LYS A 144 -23.48 -46.18 23.56
CA LYS A 144 -23.44 -46.63 22.15
C LYS A 144 -23.93 -45.57 21.17
N ALA A 145 -24.76 -44.63 21.62
CA ALA A 145 -25.27 -43.54 20.81
C ALA A 145 -24.23 -42.43 20.63
N GLY A 146 -23.35 -42.22 21.60
CA GLY A 146 -22.38 -41.13 21.59
C GLY A 146 -21.51 -41.13 20.34
N GLY A 147 -21.48 -40.00 19.62
CA GLY A 147 -20.71 -39.82 18.37
C GLY A 147 -21.33 -40.47 17.14
N SER A 148 -22.59 -40.96 17.21
CA SER A 148 -23.28 -41.46 16.01
C SER A 148 -24.03 -40.36 15.28
N MET A 149 -23.95 -40.36 13.97
CA MET A 149 -24.56 -39.40 13.06
C MET A 149 -25.50 -40.11 12.07
N TRP A 150 -26.69 -39.57 11.91
CA TRP A 150 -27.79 -40.19 11.19
C TRP A 150 -28.40 -39.21 10.19
N PHE A 151 -28.51 -39.62 8.93
CA PHE A 151 -28.89 -38.78 7.81
C PHE A 151 -30.10 -39.31 7.08
N ASP A 152 -31.06 -38.45 6.75
CA ASP A 152 -32.24 -38.86 5.97
C ASP A 152 -31.88 -39.13 4.51
N TYR A 153 -31.90 -40.39 4.11
CA TYR A 153 -31.58 -40.84 2.76
C TYR A 153 -32.63 -40.43 1.75
N ASN A 154 -33.83 -40.01 2.14
CA ASN A 154 -34.87 -39.56 1.23
C ASN A 154 -34.50 -38.19 0.60
N ILE A 155 -33.66 -37.44 1.22
CA ILE A 155 -33.20 -36.09 0.77
C ILE A 155 -32.10 -36.21 -0.30
N SER A 156 -32.31 -35.59 -1.44
CA SER A 156 -31.44 -35.76 -2.61
C SER A 156 -30.02 -35.20 -2.39
N ASN A 157 -29.88 -34.02 -1.77
CA ASN A 157 -28.60 -33.42 -1.50
C ASN A 157 -27.77 -34.17 -0.44
N ILE A 158 -28.42 -34.94 0.46
CA ILE A 158 -27.75 -35.87 1.36
C ILE A 158 -27.16 -37.07 0.60
N ARG A 159 -27.86 -37.57 -0.43
CA ARG A 159 -27.37 -38.68 -1.27
C ARG A 159 -26.22 -38.29 -2.17
N SER A 160 -26.21 -37.03 -2.62
CA SER A 160 -25.17 -36.46 -3.47
C SER A 160 -24.70 -35.12 -2.90
N PRO A 161 -23.82 -35.15 -1.88
CA PRO A 161 -23.40 -33.97 -1.14
C PRO A 161 -22.26 -33.24 -1.90
N ASP A 162 -22.62 -32.38 -2.82
CA ASP A 162 -21.68 -31.63 -3.63
C ASP A 162 -21.07 -30.43 -2.87
N LYS A 163 -19.98 -29.86 -3.41
CA LYS A 163 -19.29 -28.69 -2.87
C LYS A 163 -20.26 -27.49 -2.82
N TYR A 164 -20.31 -26.79 -1.68
CA TYR A 164 -21.17 -25.63 -1.41
C TYR A 164 -22.68 -25.90 -1.44
N GLU A 165 -23.07 -27.18 -1.35
CA GLU A 165 -24.44 -27.62 -1.21
C GLU A 165 -24.79 -27.95 0.25
N TYR A 166 -26.07 -27.81 0.58
CA TYR A 166 -26.57 -28.01 1.95
C TYR A 166 -26.30 -29.43 2.50
N GLY A 167 -26.28 -30.44 1.64
CA GLY A 167 -25.99 -31.81 2.05
C GLY A 167 -24.59 -32.02 2.60
N ARG A 168 -23.59 -31.40 1.98
CA ARG A 168 -22.21 -31.46 2.48
C ARG A 168 -22.02 -30.62 3.74
N GLN A 169 -22.64 -29.44 3.81
CA GLN A 169 -22.68 -28.64 5.05
C GLN A 169 -23.25 -29.50 6.20
N THR A 170 -24.36 -30.22 5.97
CA THR A 170 -25.02 -31.06 6.98
C THR A 170 -24.06 -32.13 7.51
N ILE A 171 -23.29 -32.81 6.66
CA ILE A 171 -22.34 -33.84 7.13
C ILE A 171 -21.26 -33.19 8.03
N THR A 172 -20.76 -32.04 7.69
CA THR A 172 -19.74 -31.31 8.47
C THR A 172 -20.32 -30.77 9.78
N HIS A 173 -21.58 -30.31 9.77
CA HIS A 173 -22.34 -29.84 10.93
C HIS A 173 -22.56 -30.96 11.96
N GLU A 174 -23.11 -32.10 11.54
CA GLU A 174 -23.37 -33.24 12.45
C GLU A 174 -22.06 -33.78 13.03
N LEU A 175 -20.98 -33.77 12.27
CA LEU A 175 -19.67 -34.11 12.79
C LEU A 175 -19.20 -33.11 13.87
N GLY A 176 -19.52 -31.83 13.75
CA GLY A 176 -19.29 -30.82 14.80
C GLY A 176 -19.98 -31.21 16.13
N HIS A 177 -21.25 -31.63 16.07
CA HIS A 177 -21.95 -32.16 17.23
C HIS A 177 -21.28 -33.42 17.81
N ALA A 178 -20.93 -34.35 16.92
CA ALA A 178 -20.25 -35.59 17.33
C ALA A 178 -18.87 -35.33 17.96
N LEU A 179 -18.28 -34.17 17.71
CA LEU A 179 -17.04 -33.68 18.33
C LEU A 179 -17.26 -32.85 19.59
N GLY A 180 -18.49 -32.48 19.94
CA GLY A 180 -18.81 -31.78 21.18
C GLY A 180 -19.34 -30.36 21.05
N LEU A 181 -19.54 -29.85 19.82
CA LEU A 181 -20.09 -28.52 19.60
C LEU A 181 -21.62 -28.51 19.75
N SER A 182 -22.15 -27.47 20.34
CA SER A 182 -23.58 -27.17 20.42
C SER A 182 -23.94 -26.14 19.34
N HIS A 183 -25.22 -25.94 19.05
CA HIS A 183 -25.67 -24.77 18.29
C HIS A 183 -25.29 -23.47 19.03
N PRO A 184 -25.09 -22.34 18.35
CA PRO A 184 -24.83 -21.06 19.00
C PRO A 184 -25.95 -20.63 19.96
N GLY A 185 -27.22 -20.81 19.57
CA GLY A 185 -28.39 -20.54 20.39
C GLY A 185 -29.04 -21.79 20.97
N ASP A 186 -30.05 -21.61 21.83
CA ASP A 186 -30.83 -22.70 22.45
C ASP A 186 -32.01 -23.13 21.56
N TYR A 187 -31.77 -23.37 20.31
CA TYR A 187 -32.74 -23.86 19.34
C TYR A 187 -32.38 -25.31 18.95
N ASN A 188 -33.26 -26.21 19.26
CA ASN A 188 -33.24 -27.58 18.76
C ASN A 188 -34.52 -27.82 17.96
N SER A 189 -34.51 -28.77 17.03
CA SER A 189 -35.67 -29.14 16.20
C SER A 189 -36.83 -29.74 17.04
N GLY A 190 -37.43 -28.92 17.90
CA GLY A 190 -38.53 -29.29 18.80
C GLY A 190 -39.68 -28.27 18.73
N THR A 191 -40.82 -28.63 19.14
CA THR A 191 -42.14 -27.99 19.08
C THR A 191 -42.13 -26.46 19.31
N GLY A 192 -42.03 -25.66 18.27
CA GLY A 192 -42.18 -24.20 18.30
C GLY A 192 -41.70 -23.51 17.03
N VAL A 193 -42.25 -22.33 16.70
CA VAL A 193 -41.71 -21.49 15.62
C VAL A 193 -40.47 -20.83 16.15
N ILE A 194 -39.30 -21.25 15.64
CA ILE A 194 -38.03 -20.59 15.92
C ILE A 194 -37.81 -19.47 14.90
N SER A 195 -37.26 -18.33 15.34
CA SER A 195 -36.83 -17.22 14.49
C SER A 195 -35.54 -16.66 15.02
N TYR A 196 -34.74 -16.00 14.14
CA TYR A 196 -33.50 -15.36 14.55
C TYR A 196 -33.72 -14.39 15.72
N SER A 197 -34.72 -13.49 15.59
CA SER A 197 -35.05 -12.53 16.64
C SER A 197 -35.49 -13.11 17.99
N ALA A 198 -36.00 -14.33 18.00
CA ALA A 198 -36.48 -14.96 19.24
C ALA A 198 -35.54 -16.01 19.83
N SER A 199 -34.60 -16.51 19.02
CA SER A 199 -33.86 -17.74 19.40
C SER A 199 -32.34 -17.62 19.25
N ALA A 200 -31.84 -16.61 18.53
CA ALA A 200 -30.41 -16.33 18.50
C ALA A 200 -29.98 -15.71 19.85
N THR A 201 -28.86 -16.16 20.37
CA THR A 201 -28.32 -15.71 21.66
C THR A 201 -27.50 -14.42 21.53
N TYR A 202 -26.87 -14.21 20.38
CA TYR A 202 -26.01 -13.08 20.11
C TYR A 202 -26.08 -12.71 18.60
N VAL A 203 -25.61 -11.53 18.24
CA VAL A 203 -25.76 -10.98 16.88
C VAL A 203 -25.04 -11.83 15.82
N GLU A 204 -23.86 -12.37 16.13
CA GLU A 204 -23.06 -13.16 15.20
C GLU A 204 -23.53 -14.62 15.07
N ASP A 205 -24.68 -15.00 15.65
CA ASP A 205 -25.27 -16.33 15.46
C ASP A 205 -25.87 -16.47 14.06
N SER A 206 -25.01 -16.69 13.09
CA SER A 206 -25.40 -16.90 11.68
C SER A 206 -24.43 -17.83 10.96
N ARG A 207 -24.84 -18.31 9.77
CA ARG A 207 -24.00 -19.13 8.89
C ARG A 207 -22.84 -18.39 8.26
N GLN A 208 -22.69 -17.10 8.52
CA GLN A 208 -21.46 -16.37 8.21
C GLN A 208 -20.33 -16.75 9.18
N TYR A 209 -20.65 -16.91 10.45
CA TYR A 209 -19.67 -17.11 11.52
C TYR A 209 -19.51 -18.57 11.95
N SER A 210 -20.58 -19.35 11.84
CA SER A 210 -20.59 -20.73 12.35
C SER A 210 -21.42 -21.64 11.45
N LEU A 211 -20.82 -22.74 11.09
CA LEU A 211 -21.49 -23.87 10.43
C LEU A 211 -22.53 -24.53 11.35
N MET A 212 -22.42 -24.35 12.68
CA MET A 212 -23.37 -24.83 13.66
C MET A 212 -24.64 -23.97 13.77
N SER A 213 -24.71 -22.81 13.11
CA SER A 213 -25.89 -21.94 13.13
C SER A 213 -26.98 -22.39 12.15
N TYR A 214 -28.25 -22.30 12.56
CA TYR A 214 -29.40 -22.48 11.67
C TYR A 214 -29.79 -21.22 10.89
N TRP A 215 -29.29 -20.06 11.32
CA TRP A 215 -29.72 -18.78 10.80
C TRP A 215 -28.94 -18.41 9.53
N SER A 216 -29.65 -17.78 8.60
CA SER A 216 -29.04 -17.31 7.36
C SER A 216 -27.91 -16.32 7.67
N GLU A 217 -26.86 -16.38 6.85
CA GLU A 217 -25.77 -15.42 6.82
C GLU A 217 -26.24 -13.97 6.58
N THR A 218 -27.41 -13.81 5.97
CA THR A 218 -28.02 -12.49 5.72
C THR A 218 -28.41 -11.75 6.99
N ASN A 219 -28.59 -12.44 8.12
CA ASN A 219 -28.85 -11.80 9.42
C ASN A 219 -27.68 -10.97 9.93
N THR A 220 -26.47 -11.25 9.44
CA THR A 220 -25.24 -10.53 9.77
C THR A 220 -24.68 -9.73 8.59
N GLY A 221 -25.49 -9.57 7.52
CA GLY A 221 -25.14 -8.76 6.36
C GLY A 221 -24.37 -9.50 5.26
N ALA A 222 -23.99 -10.74 5.46
CA ALA A 222 -23.34 -11.54 4.42
C ALA A 222 -24.31 -12.01 3.34
N LYS A 223 -23.76 -12.38 2.18
CA LYS A 223 -24.55 -12.81 1.04
C LYS A 223 -23.82 -13.92 0.28
N PHE A 224 -24.28 -15.16 0.44
CA PHE A 224 -23.71 -16.36 -0.17
C PHE A 224 -24.48 -16.82 -1.42
N ASN A 225 -25.52 -16.09 -1.85
CA ASN A 225 -26.32 -16.36 -3.04
C ASN A 225 -26.91 -17.80 -3.10
N GLY A 226 -27.28 -18.35 -1.93
CA GLY A 226 -27.86 -19.69 -1.81
C GLY A 226 -26.84 -20.82 -1.70
N HIS A 227 -25.55 -20.50 -1.65
CA HIS A 227 -24.49 -21.48 -1.37
C HIS A 227 -24.23 -21.62 0.13
N TYR A 228 -23.53 -22.67 0.52
CA TYR A 228 -23.29 -23.04 1.90
C TYR A 228 -21.81 -23.30 2.17
N ALA A 229 -21.31 -22.89 3.32
CA ALA A 229 -19.98 -23.29 3.77
C ALA A 229 -19.96 -24.81 4.00
N VAL A 230 -18.90 -25.47 3.58
CA VAL A 230 -18.73 -26.93 3.70
C VAL A 230 -17.60 -27.33 4.63
N ALA A 231 -16.92 -26.33 5.18
CA ALA A 231 -15.87 -26.46 6.20
C ALA A 231 -16.19 -25.55 7.39
N PRO A 232 -15.62 -25.81 8.58
CA PRO A 232 -15.81 -24.98 9.75
C PRO A 232 -15.44 -23.52 9.52
N LEU A 233 -16.21 -22.63 10.14
CA LEU A 233 -16.06 -21.18 10.01
C LEU A 233 -15.45 -20.59 11.30
N LEU A 234 -15.36 -19.29 11.36
CA LEU A 234 -14.62 -18.51 12.34
C LEU A 234 -14.86 -18.97 13.81
N HIS A 235 -16.13 -19.08 14.22
CA HIS A 235 -16.49 -19.47 15.57
C HIS A 235 -16.30 -20.99 15.82
N ASP A 236 -16.52 -21.79 14.79
CA ASP A 236 -16.31 -23.25 14.87
C ASP A 236 -14.83 -23.60 15.08
N ILE A 237 -13.93 -22.86 14.37
CA ILE A 237 -12.49 -23.02 14.50
C ILE A 237 -12.06 -22.75 15.94
N ALA A 238 -12.44 -21.61 16.49
CA ALA A 238 -12.11 -21.25 17.86
C ALA A 238 -12.70 -22.25 18.88
N ALA A 239 -13.91 -22.73 18.64
CA ALA A 239 -14.59 -23.69 19.51
C ALA A 239 -13.90 -25.06 19.51
N ILE A 240 -13.54 -25.58 18.34
CA ILE A 240 -12.91 -26.89 18.27
C ILE A 240 -11.47 -26.86 18.81
N GLN A 241 -10.75 -25.73 18.57
CA GLN A 241 -9.42 -25.48 19.14
C GLN A 241 -9.49 -25.36 20.67
N ARG A 242 -10.54 -24.73 21.20
CA ARG A 242 -10.78 -24.70 22.64
C ARG A 242 -10.92 -26.12 23.24
N LEU A 243 -11.60 -27.05 22.55
CA LEU A 243 -11.76 -28.42 23.04
C LEU A 243 -10.48 -29.26 22.94
N TYR A 244 -9.79 -29.20 21.79
CA TYR A 244 -8.74 -30.17 21.46
C TYR A 244 -7.35 -29.56 21.25
N GLY A 245 -7.21 -28.27 21.36
CA GLY A 245 -5.99 -27.50 21.03
C GLY A 245 -5.84 -27.28 19.55
N ALA A 246 -5.25 -26.16 19.18
CA ALA A 246 -4.99 -25.82 17.79
C ALA A 246 -4.00 -26.80 17.14
N ASN A 247 -4.23 -27.19 15.90
CA ASN A 247 -3.28 -27.99 15.13
C ASN A 247 -2.21 -27.07 14.52
N MET A 248 -1.07 -26.97 15.19
CA MET A 248 0.07 -26.16 14.79
C MET A 248 0.99 -26.86 13.79
N THR A 249 0.53 -27.96 13.18
CA THR A 249 1.28 -28.69 12.13
C THR A 249 0.62 -28.63 10.76
N THR A 250 -0.52 -27.94 10.68
CA THR A 250 -1.28 -27.79 9.44
C THR A 250 -0.76 -26.63 8.64
N ARG A 251 -0.36 -26.89 7.39
CA ARG A 251 0.06 -25.86 6.43
C ARG A 251 1.10 -24.89 7.01
N THR A 252 2.26 -25.43 7.43
CA THR A 252 3.37 -24.67 8.00
C THR A 252 4.35 -24.15 6.95
N GLY A 253 4.06 -24.33 5.70
CA GLY A 253 4.82 -23.81 4.55
C GLY A 253 3.93 -22.90 3.72
N ASN A 254 4.51 -22.20 2.77
CA ASN A 254 3.81 -21.20 1.95
C ASN A 254 2.59 -21.80 1.25
N THR A 255 1.41 -21.38 1.65
CA THR A 255 0.12 -21.87 1.18
C THR A 255 -0.60 -20.80 0.36
N VAL A 256 -1.16 -21.23 -0.76
CA VAL A 256 -2.03 -20.38 -1.60
C VAL A 256 -3.47 -20.84 -1.45
N TYR A 257 -4.37 -19.91 -1.19
CA TYR A 257 -5.82 -20.07 -1.07
C TYR A 257 -6.51 -19.34 -2.21
N GLY A 258 -7.51 -19.93 -2.82
CA GLY A 258 -8.23 -19.39 -3.98
C GLY A 258 -7.75 -20.00 -5.28
N PHE A 259 -7.33 -19.18 -6.23
CA PHE A 259 -6.75 -19.67 -7.49
C PHE A 259 -5.33 -20.22 -7.26
N ASP A 260 -4.99 -21.22 -8.05
CA ASP A 260 -3.68 -21.90 -8.00
C ASP A 260 -3.36 -22.49 -6.60
N SER A 261 -4.41 -22.85 -5.88
CA SER A 261 -4.31 -23.35 -4.50
C SER A 261 -3.48 -24.62 -4.37
N ASN A 262 -2.54 -24.61 -3.47
CA ASN A 262 -1.75 -25.77 -3.04
C ASN A 262 -2.17 -26.32 -1.67
N SER A 263 -3.27 -25.80 -1.09
CA SER A 263 -3.79 -26.18 0.23
C SER A 263 -4.19 -27.65 0.35
N GLY A 264 -4.42 -28.33 -0.78
CA GLY A 264 -4.92 -29.71 -0.84
C GLY A 264 -6.36 -29.86 -0.37
N ARG A 265 -7.13 -28.78 -0.35
CA ARG A 265 -8.55 -28.75 0.06
C ARG A 265 -9.39 -28.11 -1.03
N ASP A 266 -10.49 -28.78 -1.40
CA ASP A 266 -11.36 -28.31 -2.47
C ASP A 266 -12.12 -27.02 -2.10
N TYR A 267 -12.48 -26.83 -0.83
CA TYR A 267 -13.17 -25.63 -0.35
C TYR A 267 -12.26 -24.38 -0.28
N TYR A 268 -10.95 -24.55 -0.33
CA TYR A 268 -9.98 -23.46 -0.45
C TYR A 268 -9.57 -23.16 -1.89
N SER A 269 -10.09 -23.89 -2.88
CA SER A 269 -9.59 -23.85 -4.25
C SER A 269 -10.66 -23.38 -5.22
N ALA A 270 -10.28 -22.47 -6.13
CA ALA A 270 -11.04 -22.08 -7.31
C ALA A 270 -10.23 -22.39 -8.58
N SER A 271 -10.89 -22.78 -9.65
CA SER A 271 -10.30 -23.08 -10.96
C SER A 271 -10.79 -22.12 -12.04
N SER A 272 -11.95 -21.52 -11.86
CA SER A 272 -12.56 -20.55 -12.76
C SER A 272 -13.18 -19.36 -12.01
N SER A 273 -13.35 -18.24 -12.72
CA SER A 273 -13.99 -17.03 -12.16
C SER A 273 -15.47 -17.20 -11.80
N SER A 274 -16.08 -18.32 -12.13
CA SER A 274 -17.44 -18.69 -11.72
C SER A 274 -17.49 -19.54 -10.44
N ASP A 275 -16.33 -20.01 -9.96
CA ASP A 275 -16.26 -20.85 -8.76
C ASP A 275 -16.59 -20.02 -7.50
N VAL A 276 -17.35 -20.63 -6.63
CA VAL A 276 -17.73 -20.05 -5.33
C VAL A 276 -16.68 -20.41 -4.29
N LEU A 277 -16.33 -19.46 -3.43
CA LEU A 277 -15.46 -19.66 -2.26
C LEU A 277 -16.19 -19.18 -1.01
N ILE A 278 -16.33 -20.04 0.00
CA ILE A 278 -16.90 -19.71 1.31
C ILE A 278 -16.08 -20.46 2.35
N PHE A 279 -15.20 -19.77 3.07
CA PHE A 279 -14.32 -20.42 4.04
C PHE A 279 -13.74 -19.47 5.09
N SER A 280 -13.24 -20.05 6.18
CA SER A 280 -12.33 -19.38 7.12
C SER A 280 -10.98 -20.09 7.08
N VAL A 281 -9.90 -19.33 6.96
CA VAL A 281 -8.54 -19.88 6.91
C VAL A 281 -8.05 -20.14 8.33
N TRP A 282 -7.53 -21.35 8.59
CA TRP A 282 -6.60 -21.66 9.65
C TRP A 282 -5.28 -22.12 9.02
N ASP A 283 -4.23 -21.40 9.26
CA ASP A 283 -2.86 -21.71 8.88
C ASP A 283 -1.96 -21.64 10.11
N ALA A 284 -0.98 -22.53 10.20
CA ALA A 284 -0.09 -22.61 11.35
C ALA A 284 1.25 -21.92 11.11
N GLY A 285 1.43 -21.30 9.96
CA GLY A 285 2.58 -20.48 9.59
C GLY A 285 3.15 -20.81 8.21
N GLY A 286 3.84 -19.86 7.67
CA GLY A 286 4.35 -19.85 6.31
C GLY A 286 4.50 -18.41 5.87
N ASN A 287 4.60 -18.21 4.58
CA ASN A 287 4.32 -16.94 3.90
C ASN A 287 3.18 -17.25 2.92
N ASP A 288 1.96 -16.89 3.30
CA ASP A 288 0.72 -17.42 2.75
C ASP A 288 0.00 -16.37 1.90
N THR A 289 -0.80 -16.81 0.92
CA THR A 289 -1.41 -15.92 -0.07
C THR A 289 -2.91 -16.19 -0.23
N LEU A 290 -3.73 -15.14 -0.13
CA LEU A 290 -5.08 -15.13 -0.68
C LEU A 290 -5.00 -14.72 -2.17
N ASN A 291 -5.19 -15.65 -3.09
CA ASN A 291 -5.16 -15.39 -4.52
C ASN A 291 -6.57 -15.39 -5.11
N PHE A 292 -7.08 -14.21 -5.43
CA PHE A 292 -8.39 -14.01 -6.07
C PHE A 292 -8.28 -13.34 -7.45
N SER A 293 -7.12 -13.48 -8.11
CA SER A 293 -6.70 -12.77 -9.31
C SER A 293 -7.59 -12.98 -10.55
N ARG A 294 -8.40 -14.03 -10.60
CA ARG A 294 -9.24 -14.33 -11.78
C ARG A 294 -10.70 -13.88 -11.64
N TYR A 295 -11.07 -13.25 -10.53
CA TYR A 295 -12.37 -12.62 -10.41
C TYR A 295 -12.39 -11.24 -11.08
N GLY A 296 -13.50 -10.89 -11.74
CA GLY A 296 -13.68 -9.58 -12.38
C GLY A 296 -14.64 -8.66 -11.65
N GLN A 297 -15.13 -9.06 -10.48
CA GLN A 297 -16.00 -8.23 -9.64
C GLN A 297 -15.15 -7.46 -8.65
N ASN A 298 -15.60 -6.28 -8.25
CA ASN A 298 -14.98 -5.52 -7.17
C ASN A 298 -14.94 -6.36 -5.89
N GLN A 299 -13.79 -6.45 -5.27
CA GLN A 299 -13.53 -7.23 -4.07
C GLN A 299 -13.16 -6.34 -2.88
N LEU A 300 -13.39 -6.86 -1.69
CA LEU A 300 -12.76 -6.38 -0.47
C LEU A 300 -11.95 -7.56 0.10
N ILE A 301 -10.65 -7.45 0.14
CA ILE A 301 -9.76 -8.45 0.73
C ILE A 301 -9.14 -7.86 1.99
N ASN A 302 -9.34 -8.52 3.14
CA ASN A 302 -8.82 -8.04 4.42
C ASN A 302 -8.00 -9.15 5.09
N LEU A 303 -6.71 -8.89 5.29
CA LEU A 303 -5.76 -9.84 5.88
C LEU A 303 -5.77 -9.85 7.42
N ASN A 304 -6.53 -8.96 8.04
CA ASN A 304 -6.66 -8.95 9.50
C ASN A 304 -7.47 -10.16 9.98
N ALA A 305 -6.93 -10.87 10.96
CA ALA A 305 -7.65 -12.00 11.56
C ALA A 305 -9.00 -11.57 12.16
N GLN A 306 -9.99 -12.45 12.05
CA GLN A 306 -11.38 -12.25 12.53
C GLN A 306 -12.20 -11.24 11.73
N THR A 307 -11.68 -10.74 10.61
CA THR A 307 -12.42 -9.90 9.66
C THR A 307 -12.94 -10.71 8.48
N PHE A 308 -13.80 -10.10 7.68
CA PHE A 308 -14.37 -10.72 6.48
C PHE A 308 -13.98 -10.01 5.22
N SER A 309 -13.74 -10.79 4.17
CA SER A 309 -13.54 -10.37 2.80
C SER A 309 -14.78 -10.64 1.95
N ASN A 310 -14.95 -9.86 0.88
CA ASN A 310 -16.00 -10.01 -0.14
C ASN A 310 -15.31 -10.46 -1.43
N VAL A 311 -15.55 -11.68 -1.86
CA VAL A 311 -14.79 -12.30 -2.94
C VAL A 311 -15.72 -12.94 -3.97
N GLY A 312 -15.42 -12.75 -5.26
CA GLY A 312 -16.15 -13.39 -6.35
C GLY A 312 -17.63 -12.98 -6.44
N GLY A 313 -17.98 -11.74 -6.06
CA GLY A 313 -19.34 -11.22 -6.05
C GLY A 313 -20.22 -11.68 -4.88
N LEU A 314 -19.62 -12.35 -3.89
CA LEU A 314 -20.25 -12.66 -2.60
C LEU A 314 -19.87 -11.61 -1.55
N ILE A 315 -20.56 -11.59 -0.41
CA ILE A 315 -20.32 -10.65 0.68
C ILE A 315 -20.04 -11.43 1.96
N GLY A 316 -18.93 -11.11 2.63
CA GLY A 316 -18.54 -11.69 3.92
C GLY A 316 -18.30 -13.20 3.85
N ASN A 317 -17.76 -13.69 2.75
CA ASN A 317 -17.65 -15.12 2.43
C ASN A 317 -16.28 -15.73 2.72
N VAL A 318 -15.25 -14.91 2.93
CA VAL A 318 -13.91 -15.38 3.32
C VAL A 318 -13.47 -14.66 4.58
N SER A 319 -12.82 -15.39 5.48
CA SER A 319 -12.27 -14.81 6.72
C SER A 319 -10.99 -15.55 7.14
N ILE A 320 -10.22 -14.94 8.05
CA ILE A 320 -9.01 -15.50 8.63
C ILE A 320 -9.28 -15.77 10.11
N ALA A 321 -8.98 -16.98 10.58
CA ALA A 321 -9.24 -17.40 11.94
C ALA A 321 -8.35 -16.67 12.97
N LEU A 322 -8.84 -16.58 14.21
CA LEU A 322 -8.07 -16.03 15.32
C LEU A 322 -6.75 -16.81 15.49
N GLY A 323 -5.63 -16.10 15.43
CA GLY A 323 -4.29 -16.65 15.59
C GLY A 323 -3.64 -17.20 14.33
N ALA A 324 -4.32 -17.14 13.18
CA ALA A 324 -3.68 -17.32 11.87
C ALA A 324 -3.24 -15.97 11.31
N VAL A 325 -2.14 -15.96 10.57
CA VAL A 325 -1.61 -14.81 9.82
C VAL A 325 -1.56 -15.21 8.36
N ILE A 326 -1.96 -14.33 7.48
CA ILE A 326 -1.80 -14.44 6.03
C ILE A 326 -1.11 -13.16 5.58
N GLU A 327 -0.01 -13.31 4.86
CA GLU A 327 0.88 -12.20 4.55
C GLU A 327 0.53 -11.54 3.22
N ASN A 328 -0.04 -12.28 2.26
CA ASN A 328 -0.17 -11.77 0.89
C ASN A 328 -1.60 -11.82 0.38
N ALA A 329 -1.92 -10.86 -0.51
CA ALA A 329 -3.18 -10.84 -1.22
C ALA A 329 -2.99 -10.44 -2.69
N ILE A 330 -3.67 -11.14 -3.58
CA ILE A 330 -3.73 -10.82 -5.02
C ILE A 330 -5.22 -10.66 -5.38
N ALA A 331 -5.59 -9.44 -5.74
CA ALA A 331 -6.94 -9.09 -6.16
C ALA A 331 -7.17 -9.40 -7.65
N GLY A 332 -8.25 -8.95 -8.23
CA GLY A 332 -8.69 -9.36 -9.55
C GLY A 332 -8.63 -8.28 -10.63
N ALA A 333 -9.68 -8.20 -11.43
CA ALA A 333 -9.79 -7.19 -12.49
C ALA A 333 -10.94 -6.18 -12.22
N GLY A 334 -11.42 -6.11 -11.01
CA GLY A 334 -12.40 -5.12 -10.55
C GLY A 334 -11.73 -3.99 -9.81
N ASN A 335 -12.47 -2.96 -9.46
CA ASN A 335 -11.96 -1.93 -8.56
C ASN A 335 -11.99 -2.49 -7.12
N ASP A 336 -10.85 -2.95 -6.66
CA ASP A 336 -10.71 -3.73 -5.46
C ASP A 336 -10.27 -2.87 -4.24
N SER A 337 -10.49 -3.37 -3.05
CA SER A 337 -9.91 -2.82 -1.83
C SER A 337 -9.17 -3.93 -1.10
N VAL A 338 -7.88 -3.77 -0.89
CA VAL A 338 -7.02 -4.74 -0.23
C VAL A 338 -6.45 -4.11 1.03
N ILE A 339 -6.65 -4.76 2.17
CA ILE A 339 -6.22 -4.28 3.46
C ILE A 339 -5.25 -5.30 4.06
N GLY A 340 -4.02 -4.89 4.23
CA GLY A 340 -2.96 -5.64 4.90
C GLY A 340 -3.17 -5.76 6.41
N ASN A 341 -2.20 -6.31 7.09
CA ASN A 341 -2.19 -6.47 8.54
C ASN A 341 -0.90 -5.87 9.14
N ALA A 342 -0.47 -6.29 10.32
CA ALA A 342 0.67 -5.70 11.00
C ALA A 342 1.99 -6.47 10.78
N VAL A 343 2.10 -7.26 9.73
CA VAL A 343 3.36 -7.90 9.31
C VAL A 343 3.64 -7.52 7.87
N ALA A 344 4.86 -7.70 7.41
CA ALA A 344 5.23 -7.42 6.03
C ALA A 344 4.30 -8.14 5.03
N ASN A 345 3.60 -7.39 4.20
CA ASN A 345 2.62 -7.88 3.24
C ASN A 345 3.10 -7.70 1.78
N LEU A 346 2.66 -8.57 0.90
CA LEU A 346 2.67 -8.33 -0.54
C LEU A 346 1.23 -8.21 -1.02
N LEU A 347 0.84 -7.02 -1.47
CA LEU A 347 -0.50 -6.71 -1.94
C LEU A 347 -0.48 -6.36 -3.42
N ARG A 348 -1.40 -6.92 -4.20
CA ARG A 348 -1.49 -6.66 -5.63
C ARG A 348 -2.93 -6.39 -6.08
N GLY A 349 -3.16 -5.27 -6.78
CA GLY A 349 -4.45 -4.86 -7.34
C GLY A 349 -4.77 -5.60 -8.62
N ASN A 350 -3.86 -5.69 -9.54
CA ASN A 350 -3.89 -6.12 -10.94
C ASN A 350 -4.58 -5.08 -11.85
N ALA A 351 -5.85 -5.21 -12.15
CA ALA A 351 -6.50 -4.31 -13.10
C ALA A 351 -7.77 -3.70 -12.51
N GLY A 352 -7.95 -2.43 -12.73
CA GLY A 352 -9.06 -1.66 -12.15
C GLY A 352 -8.49 -0.51 -11.32
N SER A 353 -9.33 0.34 -10.80
CA SER A 353 -8.88 1.41 -9.90
C SER A 353 -8.96 0.91 -8.47
N ASP A 354 -7.84 0.52 -7.93
CA ASP A 354 -7.72 -0.21 -6.68
C ASP A 354 -7.37 0.68 -5.47
N ARG A 355 -7.57 0.15 -4.29
CA ARG A 355 -7.14 0.75 -3.02
C ARG A 355 -6.39 -0.27 -2.21
N LEU A 356 -5.10 -0.03 -1.99
CA LEU A 356 -4.23 -0.92 -1.24
C LEU A 356 -3.75 -0.21 0.03
N TYR A 357 -3.82 -0.90 1.16
CA TYR A 357 -3.40 -0.41 2.47
C TYR A 357 -2.46 -1.43 3.09
N GLY A 358 -1.16 -1.11 3.24
CA GLY A 358 -0.18 -1.97 3.91
C GLY A 358 -0.44 -2.05 5.41
N ASN A 359 -0.59 -0.93 6.09
CA ASN A 359 -0.72 -0.63 7.52
C ASN A 359 0.64 -0.60 8.24
N ASP A 360 0.91 -1.56 9.17
CA ASP A 360 2.21 -1.68 9.82
C ASP A 360 2.98 -2.82 9.14
N GLY A 361 4.26 -2.63 8.94
CA GLY A 361 5.11 -3.67 8.34
C GLY A 361 6.01 -3.06 7.28
N ASN A 362 6.91 -3.84 6.71
CA ASN A 362 7.64 -3.41 5.51
C ASN A 362 6.94 -4.06 4.32
N ASP A 363 6.06 -3.31 3.68
CA ASP A 363 5.09 -3.83 2.74
C ASP A 363 5.55 -3.65 1.27
N ALA A 364 5.01 -4.45 0.38
CA ALA A 364 5.17 -4.32 -1.07
C ALA A 364 3.80 -4.23 -1.74
N LEU A 365 3.46 -3.05 -2.27
CA LEU A 365 2.18 -2.74 -2.87
C LEU A 365 2.34 -2.50 -4.37
N TYR A 366 1.51 -3.15 -5.16
CA TYR A 366 1.47 -3.01 -6.62
C TYR A 366 0.04 -2.70 -7.07
N GLY A 367 -0.20 -1.54 -7.69
CA GLY A 367 -1.48 -1.17 -8.30
C GLY A 367 -1.72 -1.97 -9.57
N ASP A 368 -0.75 -1.98 -10.46
CA ASP A 368 -0.69 -2.52 -11.82
C ASP A 368 -1.47 -1.67 -12.84
N ASP A 369 -2.60 -2.13 -13.43
CA ASP A 369 -3.34 -1.38 -14.45
C ASP A 369 -4.52 -0.62 -13.83
N GLY A 370 -4.51 0.69 -13.87
CA GLY A 370 -5.66 1.48 -13.42
C GLY A 370 -5.27 2.79 -12.78
N ASN A 371 -6.20 3.49 -12.16
CA ASN A 371 -5.89 4.67 -11.38
C ASN A 371 -6.00 4.28 -9.91
N ASP A 372 -4.86 4.03 -9.30
CA ASP A 372 -4.76 3.34 -8.04
C ASP A 372 -4.49 4.28 -6.85
N LEU A 373 -4.79 3.81 -5.66
CA LEU A 373 -4.55 4.51 -4.42
C LEU A 373 -3.83 3.58 -3.44
N LEU A 374 -2.55 3.84 -3.21
CA LEU A 374 -1.67 3.02 -2.38
C LEU A 374 -1.24 3.77 -1.13
N TYR A 375 -1.34 3.12 0.02
CA TYR A 375 -0.83 3.59 1.31
C TYR A 375 0.08 2.51 1.90
N GLY A 376 1.35 2.82 2.09
CA GLY A 376 2.31 1.94 2.77
C GLY A 376 1.94 1.79 4.24
N GLY A 377 2.05 2.85 4.98
CA GLY A 377 1.71 2.94 6.40
C GLY A 377 2.92 3.16 7.29
N ASN A 378 3.15 2.30 8.28
CA ASN A 378 4.36 2.36 9.07
C ASN A 378 5.32 1.26 8.65
N GLY A 379 6.54 1.61 8.31
CA GLY A 379 7.58 0.66 7.92
C GLY A 379 8.32 1.14 6.68
N ASP A 380 9.39 0.46 6.30
CA ASP A 380 10.10 0.78 5.06
C ASP A 380 9.40 0.07 3.90
N ASP A 381 8.55 0.79 3.16
CA ASP A 381 7.62 0.24 2.20
C ASP A 381 8.13 0.36 0.74
N MET A 382 7.56 -0.46 -0.13
CA MET A 382 7.78 -0.41 -1.58
C MET A 382 6.44 -0.29 -2.29
N LEU A 383 6.20 0.83 -2.96
CA LEU A 383 4.97 1.13 -3.68
C LEU A 383 5.24 1.28 -5.17
N THR A 384 4.42 0.67 -6.00
CA THR A 384 4.45 0.83 -7.46
C THR A 384 3.03 1.05 -7.96
N GLY A 385 2.77 2.19 -8.60
CA GLY A 385 1.48 2.52 -9.21
C GLY A 385 1.19 1.61 -10.38
N GLY A 386 1.87 1.81 -11.47
CA GLY A 386 1.79 1.00 -12.67
C GLY A 386 1.34 1.79 -13.88
N ASN A 387 0.30 1.36 -14.56
CA ASN A 387 -0.28 2.12 -15.66
C ASN A 387 -1.48 2.93 -15.16
N GLY A 388 -1.46 4.23 -15.32
CA GLY A 388 -2.63 5.05 -14.98
C GLY A 388 -2.26 6.32 -14.24
N ILE A 389 -3.21 6.97 -13.64
CA ILE A 389 -2.99 8.16 -12.81
C ILE A 389 -3.13 7.71 -11.36
N ASP A 390 -2.01 7.56 -10.69
CA ASP A 390 -1.95 6.92 -9.40
C ASP A 390 -1.73 7.92 -8.25
N THR A 391 -2.05 7.50 -7.05
CA THR A 391 -1.73 8.24 -5.83
C THR A 391 -1.08 7.30 -4.83
N LEU A 392 0.18 7.55 -4.53
CA LEU A 392 1.00 6.72 -3.68
C LEU A 392 1.45 7.51 -2.46
N ASN A 393 1.32 6.91 -1.28
CA ASN A 393 1.72 7.51 -0.02
C ASN A 393 2.51 6.49 0.81
N GLY A 394 3.79 6.79 1.10
CA GLY A 394 4.63 5.96 1.97
C GLY A 394 4.19 6.04 3.43
N ASP A 395 3.76 7.21 3.89
CA ASP A 395 3.42 7.58 5.27
C ASP A 395 4.65 7.61 6.19
N GLY A 396 5.12 6.54 6.76
CA GLY A 396 6.21 6.61 7.74
C GLY A 396 7.20 5.46 7.70
N GLY A 397 8.45 5.78 7.48
CA GLY A 397 9.55 4.86 7.25
C GLY A 397 10.45 5.38 6.13
N ASN A 398 11.37 4.56 5.64
CA ASN A 398 12.20 4.95 4.50
C ASN A 398 11.68 4.23 3.26
N ASP A 399 10.84 4.92 2.50
CA ASP A 399 10.01 4.30 1.47
C ASP A 399 10.64 4.37 0.08
N ARG A 400 10.22 3.48 -0.79
CA ARG A 400 10.55 3.48 -2.21
C ARG A 400 9.26 3.49 -3.03
N ILE A 401 9.07 4.54 -3.81
CA ILE A 401 7.81 4.80 -4.50
C ILE A 401 8.08 5.03 -5.99
N TRP A 402 7.36 4.31 -6.85
CA TRP A 402 7.38 4.47 -8.30
C TRP A 402 5.97 4.74 -8.82
N GLY A 403 5.80 5.85 -9.56
CA GLY A 403 4.57 6.16 -10.29
C GLY A 403 4.39 5.24 -11.48
N SER A 404 5.37 5.23 -12.35
CA SER A 404 5.55 4.49 -13.60
C SER A 404 4.94 5.17 -14.81
N GLU A 405 3.77 4.80 -15.32
CA GLU A 405 3.14 5.42 -16.51
C GLU A 405 1.92 6.24 -16.09
N GLY A 406 1.93 7.54 -16.35
CA GLY A 406 0.78 8.42 -16.08
C GLY A 406 1.16 9.68 -15.33
N ASP A 407 0.22 10.57 -15.10
CA ASP A 407 0.44 11.81 -14.34
C ASP A 407 0.18 11.53 -12.85
N ASP A 408 1.21 11.16 -12.09
CA ASP A 408 1.10 10.56 -10.76
C ASP A 408 1.27 11.56 -9.60
N LEU A 409 0.79 11.15 -8.42
CA LEU A 409 0.96 11.86 -7.17
C LEU A 409 1.70 10.98 -6.15
N LEU A 410 2.93 11.33 -5.80
CA LEU A 410 3.78 10.56 -4.91
C LEU A 410 4.08 11.36 -3.64
N TYR A 411 3.90 10.73 -2.49
CA TYR A 411 4.17 11.29 -1.16
C TYR A 411 5.08 10.33 -0.41
N GLY A 412 6.29 10.76 -0.04
CA GLY A 412 7.20 10.00 0.81
C GLY A 412 6.64 9.93 2.22
N GLY A 413 6.60 11.07 2.89
CA GLY A 413 6.01 11.20 4.21
C GLY A 413 7.02 11.54 5.29
N SER A 414 7.33 10.63 6.18
CA SER A 414 8.38 10.82 7.17
C SER A 414 9.43 9.72 7.10
N GLY A 415 10.66 10.08 6.95
CA GLY A 415 11.78 9.17 6.76
C GLY A 415 12.68 9.63 5.63
N ASN A 416 13.60 8.79 5.20
CA ASN A 416 14.44 9.12 4.05
C ASN A 416 13.95 8.34 2.83
N ASP A 417 13.20 9.02 1.99
CA ASP A 417 12.42 8.39 0.95
C ASP A 417 13.11 8.46 -0.43
N THR A 418 12.71 7.59 -1.33
CA THR A 418 13.10 7.62 -2.73
C THR A 418 11.86 7.54 -3.59
N LEU A 419 11.57 8.62 -4.32
CA LEU A 419 10.41 8.76 -5.18
C LEU A 419 10.87 8.85 -6.64
N ASN A 420 10.16 8.18 -7.53
CA ASN A 420 10.40 8.22 -8.97
C ASN A 420 9.07 8.30 -9.72
N GLY A 421 8.82 9.40 -10.45
CA GLY A 421 7.64 9.59 -11.29
C GLY A 421 7.67 8.66 -12.50
N GLU A 422 8.80 8.57 -13.17
CA GLU A 422 9.09 7.87 -14.43
C GLU A 422 8.49 8.57 -15.66
N ASN A 423 7.34 8.20 -16.17
CA ASN A 423 6.73 8.78 -17.38
C ASN A 423 5.40 9.48 -17.08
N GLY A 424 5.32 10.73 -17.32
CA GLY A 424 4.11 11.53 -17.08
C GLY A 424 4.43 12.92 -16.58
N ASN A 425 3.44 13.70 -16.21
CA ASN A 425 3.67 14.99 -15.56
C ASN A 425 3.36 14.81 -14.07
N ASP A 426 4.38 14.46 -13.32
CA ASP A 426 4.26 13.95 -11.98
C ASP A 426 4.34 15.03 -10.89
N ARG A 427 3.83 14.73 -9.72
CA ARG A 427 4.01 15.55 -8.54
C ARG A 427 4.52 14.74 -7.38
N LEU A 428 5.71 15.10 -6.88
CA LEU A 428 6.43 14.38 -5.86
C LEU A 428 6.62 15.26 -4.63
N TRP A 429 6.36 14.72 -3.44
CA TRP A 429 6.65 15.34 -2.15
C TRP A 429 7.51 14.39 -1.32
N GLY A 430 8.74 14.81 -0.97
CA GLY A 430 9.62 14.06 -0.07
C GLY A 430 9.04 13.99 1.33
N GLY A 431 8.96 15.14 1.98
CA GLY A 431 8.33 15.28 3.30
C GLY A 431 9.31 15.60 4.41
N GLU A 432 9.37 14.78 5.46
CA GLU A 432 10.38 14.94 6.51
C GLU A 432 11.50 13.92 6.32
N GLY A 433 12.74 14.37 6.14
CA GLY A 433 13.87 13.46 6.03
C GLY A 433 14.92 13.91 5.05
N VAL A 434 15.73 13.01 4.58
CA VAL A 434 16.71 13.25 3.51
C VAL A 434 16.27 12.45 2.30
N ASP A 435 15.60 13.14 1.38
CA ASP A 435 14.86 12.49 0.32
C ASP A 435 15.58 12.54 -1.03
N ILE A 436 15.21 11.63 -1.91
CA ILE A 436 15.69 11.60 -3.29
C ILE A 436 14.48 11.50 -4.22
N LEU A 437 14.26 12.54 -5.02
CA LEU A 437 13.14 12.64 -5.94
C LEU A 437 13.65 12.66 -7.38
N TYR A 438 13.03 11.85 -8.22
CA TYR A 438 13.23 11.79 -9.66
C TYR A 438 11.90 12.06 -10.36
N GLY A 439 11.79 13.14 -11.14
CA GLY A 439 10.65 13.42 -12.00
C GLY A 439 10.57 12.39 -13.11
N GLY A 440 11.50 12.45 -14.03
CA GLY A 440 11.63 11.49 -15.11
C GLY A 440 11.40 12.08 -16.48
N ASN A 441 10.42 11.59 -17.22
CA ASN A 441 10.01 12.16 -18.49
C ASN A 441 8.69 12.91 -18.34
N GLY A 442 8.66 14.17 -18.59
CA GLY A 442 7.44 14.98 -18.50
C GLY A 442 7.71 16.32 -17.83
N ASN A 443 6.68 17.10 -17.62
CA ASN A 443 6.81 18.37 -16.91
C ASN A 443 6.44 18.14 -15.43
N ASP A 444 7.45 17.92 -14.62
CA ASP A 444 7.28 17.44 -13.27
C ASP A 444 7.28 18.57 -12.22
N THR A 445 6.75 18.29 -11.05
CA THR A 445 6.82 19.21 -9.92
C THR A 445 7.28 18.47 -8.68
N LEU A 446 8.46 18.81 -8.17
CA LEU A 446 9.12 18.16 -7.07
C LEU A 446 9.23 19.10 -5.87
N TYR A 447 8.91 18.59 -4.67
CA TYR A 447 9.03 19.27 -3.39
C TYR A 447 9.86 18.40 -2.44
N GLY A 448 11.06 18.87 -2.02
CA GLY A 448 11.85 18.21 -0.98
C GLY A 448 11.20 18.34 0.39
N GLU A 449 10.74 19.54 0.70
CA GLU A 449 10.12 20.01 1.96
C GLU A 449 11.12 20.16 3.11
N ASN A 450 11.27 19.24 4.04
CA ASN A 450 12.17 19.36 5.18
C ASN A 450 13.29 18.32 5.11
N GLY A 451 14.50 18.75 4.94
CA GLY A 451 15.61 17.82 4.88
C GLY A 451 16.81 18.38 4.15
N ASN A 452 17.75 17.54 3.82
CA ASN A 452 18.80 17.87 2.87
C ASN A 452 18.61 17.01 1.65
N ASP A 453 17.80 17.48 0.72
CA ASP A 453 17.18 16.66 -0.31
C ASP A 453 17.96 16.69 -1.64
N ARG A 454 17.68 15.71 -2.49
CA ARG A 454 18.17 15.66 -3.87
C ARG A 454 17.02 15.52 -4.83
N LEU A 455 16.85 16.51 -5.70
CA LEU A 455 15.79 16.57 -6.67
C LEU A 455 16.38 16.53 -8.09
N TYR A 456 15.84 15.69 -8.94
CA TYR A 456 16.20 15.55 -10.34
C TYR A 456 14.92 15.73 -11.18
N GLY A 457 14.85 16.79 -11.99
CA GLY A 457 13.73 17.05 -12.89
C GLY A 457 13.66 16.00 -13.98
N GLY A 458 14.63 16.01 -14.86
CA GLY A 458 14.78 15.01 -15.89
C GLY A 458 14.65 15.54 -17.32
N GLU A 459 13.69 15.08 -18.07
CA GLU A 459 13.40 15.54 -19.43
C GLU A 459 12.18 16.47 -19.44
N ASN A 460 12.24 17.56 -20.19
CA ASN A 460 11.24 18.61 -20.36
C ASN A 460 11.23 19.64 -19.20
N ASP A 461 10.23 20.56 -19.22
CA ASP A 461 10.24 21.76 -18.39
C ASP A 461 9.73 21.46 -16.96
N ASP A 462 10.62 21.47 -15.99
CA ASP A 462 10.37 21.03 -14.62
C ASP A 462 10.29 22.17 -13.58
N LEU A 463 9.71 21.87 -12.43
CA LEU A 463 9.56 22.78 -11.32
C LEU A 463 10.01 22.13 -10.01
N LEU A 464 11.14 22.56 -9.47
CA LEU A 464 11.78 21.97 -8.30
C LEU A 464 11.81 22.95 -7.12
N TYR A 465 11.44 22.50 -5.94
CA TYR A 465 11.51 23.20 -4.67
C TYR A 465 12.29 22.36 -3.65
N GLY A 466 13.46 22.85 -3.21
CA GLY A 466 14.24 22.21 -2.15
C GLY A 466 13.49 22.27 -0.83
N GLY A 467 13.32 23.45 -0.29
CA GLY A 467 12.53 23.69 0.91
C GLY A 467 13.37 24.16 2.09
N ASN A 468 13.37 23.42 3.18
CA ASN A 468 14.22 23.71 4.33
C ASN A 468 15.37 22.71 4.39
N GLY A 469 16.57 23.17 4.31
CA GLY A 469 17.75 22.31 4.41
C GLY A 469 18.79 22.68 3.39
N ASN A 470 19.87 21.92 3.31
CA ASN A 470 20.90 22.14 2.30
C ASN A 470 20.61 21.18 1.15
N ASP A 471 19.93 21.69 0.14
CA ASP A 471 19.38 20.88 -0.92
C ASP A 471 20.28 20.83 -2.16
N THR A 472 20.05 19.86 -3.02
CA THR A 472 20.72 19.76 -4.32
C THR A 472 19.70 19.51 -5.41
N LEU A 473 19.52 20.45 -6.32
CA LEU A 473 18.52 20.44 -7.36
C LEU A 473 19.20 20.36 -8.73
N TYR A 474 18.72 19.48 -9.58
CA TYR A 474 19.13 19.30 -10.98
C TYR A 474 17.91 19.43 -11.89
N GLY A 475 17.87 20.44 -12.77
CA GLY A 475 16.85 20.56 -13.81
C GLY A 475 17.03 19.50 -14.88
N GLU A 476 18.26 19.30 -15.32
CA GLU A 476 18.73 18.40 -16.39
C GLU A 476 18.38 18.91 -17.79
N ASN A 477 17.36 18.42 -18.47
CA ASN A 477 17.01 18.83 -19.84
C ASN A 477 15.63 19.49 -19.88
N GLY A 478 15.57 20.75 -20.19
CA GLY A 478 14.30 21.48 -20.23
C GLY A 478 14.50 22.97 -20.02
N ASN A 479 13.43 23.73 -19.88
CA ASN A 479 13.51 25.10 -19.39
C ASN A 479 12.96 25.12 -17.96
N ASP A 480 13.83 24.88 -17.01
CA ASP A 480 13.48 24.50 -15.66
C ASP A 480 13.35 25.70 -14.70
N ARG A 481 12.62 25.50 -13.61
CA ARG A 481 12.57 26.44 -12.52
C ARG A 481 12.95 25.77 -11.21
N LEU A 482 14.04 26.22 -10.61
CA LEU A 482 14.60 25.67 -9.38
C LEU A 482 14.53 26.72 -8.26
N TYR A 483 14.05 26.33 -7.09
CA TYR A 483 13.99 27.11 -5.88
C TYR A 483 14.71 26.35 -4.78
N GLY A 484 15.85 26.88 -4.28
CA GLY A 484 16.62 26.29 -3.18
C GLY A 484 15.82 26.32 -1.89
N GLY A 485 15.60 27.53 -1.38
CA GLY A 485 14.75 27.75 -0.21
C GLY A 485 15.49 28.33 0.98
N GLU A 486 15.51 27.64 2.09
CA GLU A 486 16.23 28.04 3.30
C GLU A 486 17.53 27.23 3.44
N ASN A 487 18.62 27.88 3.83
CA ASN A 487 19.99 27.37 4.03
C ASN A 487 20.78 27.25 2.71
N ASP A 488 21.98 26.63 2.80
CA ASP A 488 22.98 26.69 1.72
C ASP A 488 22.72 25.61 0.65
N ASP A 489 22.27 26.02 -0.55
CA ASP A 489 21.78 25.13 -1.60
C ASP A 489 22.72 25.02 -2.80
N LEU A 490 22.55 23.95 -3.59
CA LEU A 490 23.23 23.69 -4.84
C LEU A 490 22.21 23.51 -5.96
N LEU A 491 22.18 24.44 -6.92
CA LEU A 491 21.23 24.42 -8.03
C LEU A 491 21.95 24.29 -9.38
N TYR A 492 21.53 23.36 -10.19
CA TYR A 492 22.05 23.10 -11.54
C TYR A 492 20.88 23.14 -12.53
N GLY A 493 20.85 24.14 -13.44
CA GLY A 493 19.84 24.23 -14.49
C GLY A 493 19.99 23.08 -15.47
N GLY A 494 21.07 23.06 -16.21
CA GLY A 494 21.37 21.99 -17.15
C GLY A 494 21.37 22.43 -18.59
N ASN A 495 20.55 21.81 -19.43
CA ASN A 495 20.37 22.22 -20.81
C ASN A 495 19.01 22.89 -20.98
N GLY A 496 18.99 24.11 -21.42
CA GLY A 496 17.76 24.86 -21.67
C GLY A 496 17.85 26.30 -21.23
N ASN A 497 16.73 27.00 -21.11
CA ASN A 497 16.75 28.36 -20.59
C ASN A 497 16.13 28.35 -19.19
N ASP A 498 16.98 28.26 -18.20
CA ASP A 498 16.59 27.94 -16.85
C ASP A 498 16.38 29.18 -15.97
N THR A 499 15.63 29.02 -14.89
CA THR A 499 15.47 30.06 -13.89
C THR A 499 15.73 29.48 -12.50
N LEU A 500 16.81 29.93 -11.86
CA LEU A 500 17.29 29.44 -10.59
C LEU A 500 17.16 30.53 -9.50
N TYR A 501 16.60 30.16 -8.36
CA TYR A 501 16.50 31.01 -7.18
C TYR A 501 17.15 30.31 -5.99
N GLY A 502 18.24 30.89 -5.44
CA GLY A 502 18.85 30.39 -4.21
C GLY A 502 17.95 30.64 -2.99
N GLU A 503 17.36 31.84 -2.95
CA GLU A 503 16.50 32.38 -1.88
C GLU A 503 17.30 32.75 -0.63
N ASN A 504 17.30 32.00 0.47
CA ASN A 504 18.00 32.34 1.72
C ASN A 504 19.12 31.33 2.00
N GLY A 505 20.33 31.73 1.93
CA GLY A 505 21.48 30.86 2.17
C GLY A 505 22.75 31.41 1.56
N ASN A 506 23.84 30.63 1.61
CA ASN A 506 25.02 30.93 0.78
C ASN A 506 25.05 29.90 -0.36
N ASP A 507 24.36 30.25 -1.43
CA ASP A 507 23.98 29.32 -2.46
C ASP A 507 25.01 29.23 -3.59
N ARG A 508 24.94 28.13 -4.33
CA ARG A 508 25.70 27.96 -5.57
C ARG A 508 24.79 27.57 -6.70
N LEU A 509 24.76 28.41 -7.74
CA LEU A 509 23.89 28.26 -8.88
C LEU A 509 24.72 28.11 -10.16
N TRP A 510 24.37 27.12 -10.98
CA TRP A 510 24.92 26.91 -12.31
C TRP A 510 23.77 26.90 -13.34
N GLY A 511 23.82 27.83 -14.31
CA GLY A 511 22.84 27.88 -15.40
C GLY A 511 23.00 26.69 -16.33
N GLY A 512 24.14 26.63 -17.02
CA GLY A 512 24.46 25.53 -17.91
C GLY A 512 24.52 25.96 -19.38
N GLU A 513 23.82 25.22 -20.25
CA GLU A 513 23.66 25.57 -21.65
C GLU A 513 22.33 26.30 -21.85
N GLY A 514 22.37 27.52 -22.39
CA GLY A 514 21.13 28.24 -22.68
C GLY A 514 21.17 29.71 -22.33
N ALA A 515 20.03 30.33 -22.18
CA ALA A 515 19.95 31.72 -21.74
C ALA A 515 19.25 31.78 -20.39
N ASP A 516 20.04 31.76 -19.35
CA ASP A 516 19.60 31.48 -18.01
C ASP A 516 19.34 32.72 -17.13
N ALA A 517 18.53 32.60 -16.12
CA ALA A 517 18.26 33.62 -15.13
C ALA A 517 18.56 33.10 -13.72
N LEU A 518 19.65 33.57 -13.12
CA LEU A 518 20.11 33.14 -11.80
C LEU A 518 19.94 34.27 -10.80
N TYR A 519 19.30 33.96 -9.68
CA TYR A 519 19.04 34.85 -8.56
C TYR A 519 19.61 34.23 -7.28
N GLY A 520 20.68 34.80 -6.70
CA GLY A 520 21.26 34.30 -5.46
C GLY A 520 20.30 34.46 -4.29
N GLY A 521 19.92 35.71 -4.03
CA GLY A 521 18.92 36.02 -2.99
C GLY A 521 19.50 36.69 -1.78
N SER A 522 19.48 36.06 -0.63
CA SER A 522 20.06 36.57 0.62
C SER A 522 21.19 35.66 1.07
N GLY A 523 22.41 36.18 1.16
CA GLY A 523 23.56 35.40 1.58
C GLY A 523 24.79 35.76 0.78
N ASN A 524 25.84 34.93 0.82
CA ASN A 524 27.02 35.15 0.00
C ASN A 524 27.10 34.10 -1.08
N ASP A 525 26.54 34.44 -2.22
CA ASP A 525 26.21 33.48 -3.27
C ASP A 525 27.30 33.35 -4.33
N ILE A 526 27.29 32.24 -5.04
CA ILE A 526 28.19 32.02 -6.17
C ILE A 526 27.35 31.59 -7.37
N LEU A 527 27.33 32.44 -8.39
CA LEU A 527 26.54 32.26 -9.60
C LEU A 527 27.45 32.02 -10.82
N TYR A 528 27.17 30.98 -11.57
CA TYR A 528 27.83 30.63 -12.82
C TYR A 528 26.79 30.58 -13.94
N GLY A 529 26.84 31.50 -14.92
CA GLY A 529 25.97 31.44 -16.11
C GLY A 529 26.34 30.28 -17.02
N GLU A 530 27.63 30.04 -17.17
CA GLU A 530 28.26 29.05 -18.05
C GLU A 530 28.16 29.42 -19.55
N ASN A 531 27.37 28.73 -20.38
CA ASN A 531 27.26 29.03 -21.79
C ASN A 531 25.89 29.62 -22.16
N GLY A 532 25.85 30.85 -22.60
CA GLY A 532 24.57 31.45 -22.95
C GLY A 532 24.60 32.98 -22.97
N ASN A 533 23.42 33.60 -22.97
CA ASN A 533 23.31 35.02 -22.71
C ASN A 533 22.53 35.23 -21.44
N ASP A 534 23.23 35.19 -20.34
CA ASP A 534 22.66 34.94 -19.03
C ASP A 534 22.33 36.23 -18.26
N ARG A 535 21.43 36.11 -17.31
CA ARG A 535 21.16 37.14 -16.31
C ARG A 535 21.51 36.61 -14.91
N LEU A 536 22.50 37.19 -14.29
CA LEU A 536 22.91 36.86 -12.93
C LEU A 536 22.61 38.03 -11.99
N GLU A 537 21.96 37.75 -10.86
CA GLU A 537 21.63 38.72 -9.84
C GLU A 537 22.01 38.15 -8.47
N GLY A 538 23.10 38.68 -7.83
CA GLY A 538 23.61 38.19 -6.56
C GLY A 538 22.58 38.38 -5.45
N GLY A 539 22.15 39.63 -5.25
CA GLY A 539 21.11 39.97 -4.29
C GLY A 539 21.65 40.73 -3.08
N ALA A 540 21.53 40.15 -1.90
CA ALA A 540 22.03 40.76 -0.67
C ALA A 540 23.15 39.92 -0.03
N GLY A 541 24.37 40.44 0.00
CA GLY A 541 25.51 39.73 0.58
C GLY A 541 26.84 40.08 -0.05
N ILE A 542 27.74 39.14 -0.08
CA ILE A 542 29.03 39.28 -0.80
C ILE A 542 29.09 38.20 -1.84
N ASP A 543 28.70 38.59 -3.05
CA ASP A 543 28.41 37.61 -4.10
C ASP A 543 29.57 37.47 -5.09
N ARG A 544 29.64 36.32 -5.75
CA ARG A 544 30.60 36.02 -6.81
C ARG A 544 29.84 35.63 -8.05
N LEU A 545 30.00 36.45 -9.09
CA LEU A 545 29.30 36.27 -10.36
C LEU A 545 30.30 35.94 -11.47
N TYR A 546 30.07 34.84 -12.15
CA TYR A 546 30.77 34.35 -13.33
C TYR A 546 29.76 34.30 -14.49
N GLY A 547 29.79 35.23 -15.42
CA GLY A 547 28.91 35.21 -16.60
C GLY A 547 29.15 33.96 -17.43
N GLY A 548 30.39 33.77 -17.85
CA GLY A 548 30.77 32.64 -18.69
C GLY A 548 30.88 33.03 -20.15
N GLY A 549 30.38 32.21 -21.05
CA GLY A 549 30.49 32.47 -22.48
C GLY A 549 29.20 32.97 -23.08
N GLY A 550 29.19 34.22 -23.54
CA GLY A 550 28.00 34.82 -24.14
C GLY A 550 27.98 36.33 -24.07
N ALA A 551 26.81 36.91 -23.92
CA ALA A 551 26.62 38.32 -23.64
C ALA A 551 25.74 38.48 -22.40
N ASP A 552 26.37 38.50 -21.25
CA ASP A 552 25.72 38.32 -19.96
C ASP A 552 25.33 39.64 -19.30
N LYS A 553 24.36 39.59 -18.41
CA LYS A 553 23.96 40.73 -17.58
C LYS A 553 24.16 40.38 -16.10
N LEU A 554 25.11 41.05 -15.49
CA LEU A 554 25.55 40.79 -14.14
C LEU A 554 25.11 41.94 -13.20
N TYR A 555 24.46 41.61 -12.11
CA TYR A 555 24.02 42.53 -11.08
C TYR A 555 24.47 41.99 -9.72
N GLY A 556 25.33 42.70 -9.00
CA GLY A 556 25.81 42.31 -7.69
C GLY A 556 24.75 42.47 -6.62
N GLY A 557 24.06 43.62 -6.61
CA GLY A 557 23.04 43.96 -5.63
C GLY A 557 23.59 44.72 -4.41
N ASP A 558 23.08 44.38 -3.24
CA ASP A 558 23.54 44.98 -1.98
C ASP A 558 24.74 44.21 -1.42
N GLY A 559 25.94 44.79 -1.46
CA GLY A 559 27.08 44.10 -0.91
C GLY A 559 28.45 44.64 -1.32
N ASN A 560 29.46 43.80 -1.20
CA ASN A 560 30.78 44.03 -1.77
C ASN A 560 31.07 42.89 -2.76
N ASP A 561 30.55 43.02 -3.94
CA ASP A 561 30.41 41.93 -4.90
C ASP A 561 31.62 41.76 -5.79
N LEU A 562 31.78 40.57 -6.32
CA LEU A 562 32.91 40.20 -7.17
C LEU A 562 32.44 39.68 -8.51
N PHE A 563 32.74 40.45 -9.57
CA PHE A 563 32.51 40.08 -10.96
C PHE A 563 33.78 39.45 -11.50
N ILE A 564 33.74 38.18 -11.88
CA ILE A 564 34.93 37.37 -12.14
C ILE A 564 34.96 36.93 -13.59
N PHE A 565 36.09 37.21 -14.24
CA PHE A 565 36.35 36.84 -15.63
C PHE A 565 37.63 36.00 -15.69
N THR A 566 37.50 34.77 -16.16
CA THR A 566 38.57 33.76 -16.13
C THR A 566 39.24 33.55 -17.49
N ARG A 567 38.55 33.89 -18.57
CA ARG A 567 39.00 33.70 -19.96
C ARG A 567 38.63 34.92 -20.81
N ALA A 568 39.37 35.14 -21.89
CA ALA A 568 39.01 36.19 -22.85
C ALA A 568 37.67 35.93 -23.57
N SER A 569 37.28 34.65 -23.64
CA SER A 569 35.99 34.25 -24.22
C SER A 569 34.79 34.64 -23.37
N ASP A 570 35.00 34.94 -22.09
CA ASP A 570 33.93 35.26 -21.16
C ASP A 570 33.21 36.58 -21.50
N SER A 571 33.86 37.50 -22.23
CA SER A 571 33.24 38.75 -22.73
C SER A 571 33.90 39.22 -24.02
N LEU A 572 33.54 38.59 -25.15
CA LEU A 572 34.10 38.95 -26.46
C LEU A 572 33.64 40.34 -26.91
N PRO A 573 34.43 41.08 -27.70
CA PRO A 573 34.06 42.41 -28.16
C PRO A 573 32.74 42.48 -28.97
N ALA A 574 32.28 41.37 -29.52
CA ALA A 574 31.01 41.25 -30.23
C ALA A 574 29.86 40.74 -29.36
N LEU A 575 30.18 40.08 -28.26
CA LEU A 575 29.27 39.50 -27.25
C LEU A 575 29.74 40.00 -25.88
N ARG A 576 29.39 41.25 -25.57
CA ARG A 576 29.89 41.90 -24.36
C ARG A 576 28.98 41.68 -23.18
N ASP A 577 29.59 41.39 -22.05
CA ASP A 577 28.87 41.39 -20.79
C ASP A 577 28.60 42.80 -20.29
N LEU A 578 27.51 42.91 -19.55
CA LEU A 578 27.12 44.16 -18.90
C LEU A 578 27.08 43.95 -17.37
N ILE A 579 27.92 44.68 -16.65
CA ILE A 579 27.79 44.88 -15.23
C ILE A 579 26.83 46.05 -14.98
N GLY A 580 25.61 45.78 -14.51
CA GLY A 580 24.51 46.74 -14.55
C GLY A 580 24.40 47.68 -13.36
N ASP A 581 24.95 47.30 -12.19
CA ASP A 581 24.78 48.04 -10.92
C ASP A 581 26.07 48.28 -10.12
N PHE A 582 27.22 48.20 -10.76
CA PHE A 582 28.55 48.30 -10.12
C PHE A 582 28.70 49.51 -9.20
N ALA A 583 29.03 49.31 -7.93
CA ALA A 583 29.25 50.33 -6.94
C ALA A 583 30.76 50.51 -6.65
N SER A 584 31.38 51.50 -7.31
CA SER A 584 32.82 51.80 -7.11
C SER A 584 33.20 52.00 -5.67
N GLY A 585 34.25 51.32 -5.23
CA GLY A 585 34.76 51.33 -3.85
C GLY A 585 34.16 50.28 -2.92
N ARG A 586 33.08 49.63 -3.38
CA ARG A 586 32.50 48.43 -2.71
C ARG A 586 32.82 47.20 -3.54
N ASP A 587 32.37 47.17 -4.79
CA ASP A 587 32.48 46.01 -5.68
C ASP A 587 33.89 45.93 -6.32
N LYS A 588 34.16 44.72 -6.83
CA LYS A 588 35.43 44.43 -7.53
C LYS A 588 35.17 43.71 -8.84
N ILE A 589 36.04 43.98 -9.80
CA ILE A 589 36.16 43.17 -11.03
C ILE A 589 37.47 42.38 -10.94
N ASP A 590 37.36 41.06 -10.92
CA ASP A 590 38.49 40.15 -10.80
C ASP A 590 38.93 39.66 -12.17
N LEU A 591 40.11 40.06 -12.57
CA LEU A 591 40.79 39.70 -13.82
C LEU A 591 42.07 38.90 -13.53
N SER A 592 42.30 38.49 -12.30
CA SER A 592 43.55 37.84 -11.88
C SER A 592 43.88 36.56 -12.63
N ALA A 593 42.86 35.85 -13.14
CA ALA A 593 43.04 34.67 -13.98
C ALA A 593 43.57 34.99 -15.40
N LEU A 594 43.38 36.24 -15.85
CA LEU A 594 43.87 36.75 -17.13
C LEU A 594 45.27 37.41 -16.98
N ASP A 595 45.68 37.73 -15.75
CA ASP A 595 46.99 38.28 -15.44
C ASP A 595 48.09 37.21 -15.56
N SER A 596 49.25 37.57 -16.04
CA SER A 596 50.38 36.67 -16.06
C SER A 596 51.69 37.37 -15.64
N ALA A 597 52.54 36.67 -14.94
CA ALA A 597 53.82 37.17 -14.50
C ALA A 597 54.75 37.63 -15.68
N ALA A 598 54.52 37.08 -16.89
CA ALA A 598 55.26 37.44 -18.07
C ALA A 598 54.71 38.72 -18.76
N HIS A 599 53.42 38.96 -18.61
CA HIS A 599 52.68 40.04 -19.25
C HIS A 599 51.58 40.56 -18.33
N PRO A 600 51.96 41.27 -17.21
CA PRO A 600 50.99 41.72 -16.20
C PRO A 600 50.00 42.72 -16.80
N LEU A 601 48.74 42.62 -16.37
CA LEU A 601 47.67 43.52 -16.75
C LEU A 601 47.94 44.94 -16.25
N HIS A 602 47.85 45.94 -17.12
CA HIS A 602 48.12 47.33 -16.79
C HIS A 602 47.28 48.31 -17.63
N PHE A 603 46.83 49.39 -17.00
CA PHE A 603 46.05 50.43 -17.72
C PHE A 603 46.90 51.29 -18.64
N THR A 604 46.36 51.54 -19.83
CA THR A 604 46.94 52.41 -20.87
C THR A 604 45.87 53.33 -21.45
N SER A 605 46.29 54.46 -22.00
CA SER A 605 45.40 55.41 -22.71
C SER A 605 45.06 54.99 -24.12
N LYS A 606 45.84 54.09 -24.74
CA LYS A 606 45.64 53.54 -26.06
C LYS A 606 46.42 52.24 -26.21
N PHE A 607 45.87 51.28 -26.92
CA PHE A 607 46.56 50.04 -27.25
C PHE A 607 47.75 50.29 -28.15
N THR A 608 48.91 49.79 -27.81
CA THR A 608 50.15 49.88 -28.54
C THR A 608 50.57 48.56 -29.20
N GLY A 609 49.82 47.49 -28.97
CA GLY A 609 50.07 46.13 -29.41
C GLY A 609 50.93 45.31 -28.43
N LYS A 610 50.98 45.67 -27.18
CA LYS A 610 51.63 44.90 -26.14
C LYS A 610 50.61 44.05 -25.39
N LEU A 611 51.00 42.87 -25.03
CA LEU A 611 50.21 41.98 -24.18
C LEU A 611 49.93 42.60 -22.80
N GLY A 612 48.75 42.39 -22.25
CA GLY A 612 48.33 42.83 -20.92
C GLY A 612 47.84 44.29 -20.87
N GLU A 613 47.71 44.98 -22.00
CA GLU A 613 47.17 46.35 -22.04
C GLU A 613 45.68 46.38 -21.73
N MET A 614 45.26 47.23 -20.79
CA MET A 614 43.83 47.49 -20.47
C MET A 614 43.50 48.94 -20.78
N GLN A 615 42.30 49.18 -21.34
CA GLN A 615 41.81 50.53 -21.63
C GLN A 615 40.40 50.71 -21.07
N MET A 616 40.14 51.82 -20.40
CA MET A 616 38.79 52.23 -19.96
C MET A 616 38.35 53.47 -20.70
N LEU A 617 37.18 53.40 -21.32
CA LEU A 617 36.57 54.50 -22.09
C LEU A 617 35.11 54.70 -21.63
N TRP A 618 34.78 55.93 -21.24
CA TRP A 618 33.40 56.32 -20.95
C TRP A 618 32.68 56.76 -22.23
N ASP A 619 31.53 56.15 -22.55
CA ASP A 619 30.63 56.58 -23.61
C ASP A 619 29.47 57.38 -23.03
N VAL A 620 29.42 58.68 -23.40
CA VAL A 620 28.38 59.60 -22.92
C VAL A 620 26.99 59.31 -23.51
N ASN A 621 26.90 58.56 -24.62
CA ASN A 621 25.64 58.27 -25.28
C ASN A 621 24.97 57.03 -24.66
N THR A 622 25.73 56.01 -24.29
CA THR A 622 25.26 54.79 -23.68
C THR A 622 25.27 54.83 -22.16
N HIS A 623 26.00 55.77 -21.55
CA HIS A 623 26.28 55.87 -20.12
C HIS A 623 26.99 54.64 -19.57
N LEU A 624 27.88 54.05 -20.37
CA LEU A 624 28.67 52.88 -20.02
C LEU A 624 30.17 53.20 -20.02
N THR A 625 30.91 52.55 -19.12
CA THR A 625 32.38 52.44 -19.22
C THR A 625 32.71 51.15 -19.98
N HIS A 626 33.40 51.26 -21.09
CA HIS A 626 33.96 50.12 -21.81
C HIS A 626 35.34 49.80 -21.27
N LEU A 627 35.49 48.68 -20.58
CA LEU A 627 36.78 48.12 -20.20
C LEU A 627 37.21 47.11 -21.26
N SER A 628 38.29 47.42 -21.96
CA SER A 628 38.83 46.58 -23.06
C SER A 628 40.22 46.07 -22.70
N LEU A 629 40.51 44.80 -23.00
CA LEU A 629 41.78 44.13 -22.76
C LEU A 629 42.40 43.64 -24.05
N ASN A 630 43.72 43.83 -24.22
CA ASN A 630 44.52 43.24 -25.29
C ASN A 630 45.39 42.12 -24.73
N LEU A 631 45.02 40.92 -24.98
CA LEU A 631 45.62 39.68 -24.45
C LEU A 631 46.47 38.94 -25.53
N THR A 632 46.34 39.30 -26.82
CA THR A 632 47.06 38.66 -27.94
C THR A 632 48.17 39.55 -28.50
N GLY A 633 48.18 40.86 -28.22
CA GLY A 633 49.21 41.79 -28.66
C GLY A 633 49.06 42.33 -30.10
N ASP A 634 47.87 42.35 -30.66
CA ASP A 634 47.58 42.78 -31.99
C ASP A 634 47.01 44.24 -32.12
N SER A 635 46.94 44.96 -31.00
CA SER A 635 46.37 46.31 -30.88
C SER A 635 44.86 46.42 -31.03
N ARG A 636 44.16 45.29 -30.92
CA ARG A 636 42.69 45.19 -30.82
C ARG A 636 42.28 44.64 -29.48
N PRO A 637 41.07 44.94 -29.00
CA PRO A 637 40.57 44.26 -27.81
C PRO A 637 40.23 42.80 -28.13
N ASP A 638 40.69 41.90 -27.29
CA ASP A 638 40.33 40.49 -27.26
C ASP A 638 39.11 40.26 -26.36
N MET A 639 38.94 41.14 -25.38
CA MET A 639 37.84 41.14 -24.40
C MET A 639 37.34 42.57 -24.20
N THR A 640 36.03 42.73 -23.98
CA THR A 640 35.43 44.04 -23.63
C THR A 640 34.23 43.84 -22.70
N ILE A 641 34.27 44.49 -21.53
CA ILE A 641 33.22 44.49 -20.52
C ILE A 641 32.58 45.87 -20.50
N ASP A 642 31.26 45.93 -20.53
CA ASP A 642 30.47 47.14 -20.36
C ASP A 642 30.06 47.32 -18.92
N ILE A 643 30.28 48.48 -18.31
CA ILE A 643 30.03 48.74 -16.90
C ILE A 643 29.16 49.99 -16.77
N ALA A 644 27.98 49.87 -16.16
CA ALA A 644 27.05 50.98 -15.94
C ALA A 644 27.47 51.88 -14.74
N ALA A 645 28.75 52.23 -14.68
CA ALA A 645 29.35 53.06 -13.65
C ALA A 645 30.69 53.65 -14.07
N HIS A 646 31.35 54.39 -13.19
CA HIS A 646 32.71 54.87 -13.34
C HIS A 646 33.68 54.15 -12.35
N PRO A 647 34.24 53.00 -12.70
CA PRO A 647 35.16 52.28 -11.83
C PRO A 647 36.46 53.06 -11.58
N ASN A 648 37.01 52.85 -10.39
CA ASN A 648 38.31 53.43 -10.01
C ASN A 648 39.44 52.43 -10.28
N MET A 649 40.34 52.79 -11.24
CA MET A 649 41.44 51.92 -11.72
C MET A 649 42.36 51.39 -10.60
N ARG A 650 42.38 52.03 -9.41
CA ARG A 650 43.30 51.66 -8.33
C ARG A 650 42.69 50.73 -7.26
N ILE A 651 41.39 50.75 -7.14
CA ILE A 651 40.72 50.07 -6.02
C ILE A 651 39.64 49.08 -6.43
N ASP A 652 39.14 49.17 -7.68
CA ASP A 652 37.98 48.35 -8.10
C ASP A 652 38.37 47.10 -8.88
N PHE A 653 39.67 46.92 -9.16
CA PHE A 653 40.18 45.78 -9.93
C PHE A 653 41.11 44.88 -9.11
N ILE A 654 40.99 43.56 -9.31
CA ILE A 654 41.94 42.54 -8.87
C ILE A 654 42.62 42.02 -10.15
N VAL A 655 43.95 42.22 -10.22
CA VAL A 655 44.79 41.86 -11.36
C VAL A 655 46.07 41.21 -10.87
#